data_855c8aeec0c6d06de6b27a76eb133300
#
_entry.id   855c8aeec0c6d06de6b27a76eb133300
#
_cell.length_a   1.000
_cell.length_b   1.000
_cell.length_c   1.000
_cell.angle_alpha   90.00
_cell.angle_beta   90.00
_cell.angle_gamma   90.00
#
_symmetry.space_group_name_H-M   'P 1'
#
loop_
_entity.id
_entity.type
_entity.pdbx_description
1 polymer ?
#
loop_
_entity_poly.entity_id
_entity_poly.type
_entity_poly.pdbx_seq_one_letter_code
_entity_poly.pdbx_strand_id
1 'polypeptide(L)'
;MFSAVLALALAFDQQVQVRVGGKPDSTQGQKVLADTIEDGKDKKRERKRIPVTPELEASAFKDPAARALLKQAREARMRQDSALLAYDATAYQRISAGLGFRAFGRDRLLFRTENVSRVRWSRENGAWVDLKGARTVIPMVKHLDDDDDMDPDEMSPIPYYPGREALWIGNGVAKAEVDPEDMIHPLAVGSEAYYRFAIGDSISFKLSDGKVIALRELRIEPRRPNWRLSVGSFWFDVSTGQLVRAAYRMSVEMDIWQVVDEETALDDDDDKPPAAVKAFLSPMRANLEGVTIDYGLYGGRFWLPRAQAAEGSAQVAFMRVPFKMEESFKYASVNGTDSLPKIPAAPQSLRDSLFGDSTHWRGISQEERKRRYKEIEAADSVRHEQEKAARKAQCDTSGTYTQYHSRYNGTVRVAVRMPCDSLALARSKDLPGSIYEPGEELFGTAERDELMKSLGFSLQPGWAPQKPTFHYGLDLTRYNRVEGFSTGLDVRQQLGKGYSVRAEPRVSLADAQLNGELFGSRGNGRRQLDLGIYRRLEASNDYGEPLSFGASLNALLFGLDEGFYYRSWGAELAGSNVGGGGFTWRLFGEHQWNAPVETQWSLANAMNDVQFMPNLEAKEGTIGGAEARYTHTFGLDPEGWRLLTDSRAEAAAGTFDYARGALDMTLSRGLGAGFEAAVTGSGGMSGGSLPPQREWFIGGAHTVRGQRPSLTEPGQVGNSYWLGRGELGKQFTGVRPTVFYDIGWAGDRNDWGHPGRPVSGAGVGASVMDGLFRVDLSRGIYPRQRTLLDLYFEARF
;
A
#
# COMPACT_ATOMS: atom_id res chain seq x y z
N MET A 1 -7.65 11.90 -7.69
CA MET A 1 -7.10 11.21 -6.50
C MET A 1 -7.24 9.69 -6.62
N PHE A 2 -8.42 9.19 -6.91
CA PHE A 2 -8.67 7.75 -7.16
C PHE A 2 -7.83 7.22 -8.32
N SER A 3 -7.78 7.95 -9.43
CA SER A 3 -6.96 7.60 -10.60
C SER A 3 -5.46 7.53 -10.32
N ALA A 4 -4.92 8.38 -9.42
CA ALA A 4 -3.50 8.35 -9.08
C ALA A 4 -3.14 7.15 -8.17
N VAL A 5 -4.03 6.77 -7.28
CA VAL A 5 -3.87 5.58 -6.42
C VAL A 5 -4.02 4.30 -7.24
N LEU A 6 -4.98 4.28 -8.16
CA LEU A 6 -5.19 3.20 -9.12
C LEU A 6 -3.99 3.08 -10.08
N ALA A 7 -3.49 4.21 -10.60
CA ALA A 7 -2.30 4.26 -11.44
C ALA A 7 -1.05 3.76 -10.71
N LEU A 8 -0.90 4.02 -9.42
CA LEU A 8 0.22 3.48 -8.63
C LEU A 8 0.11 1.96 -8.43
N ALA A 9 -1.09 1.44 -8.17
CA ALA A 9 -1.32 0.00 -8.05
C ALA A 9 -1.15 -0.72 -9.41
N LEU A 10 -1.61 -0.10 -10.50
CA LEU A 10 -1.47 -0.61 -11.87
C LEU A 10 -0.07 -0.40 -12.45
N ALA A 11 0.68 0.61 -12.00
CA ALA A 11 2.08 0.82 -12.41
C ALA A 11 2.98 -0.35 -12.04
N PHE A 12 2.65 -1.08 -10.97
CA PHE A 12 3.34 -2.34 -10.64
C PHE A 12 3.00 -3.48 -11.60
N ASP A 13 1.80 -3.50 -12.18
CA ASP A 13 1.38 -4.55 -13.10
C ASP A 13 1.94 -4.35 -14.51
N GLN A 14 1.94 -3.13 -15.02
CA GLN A 14 2.25 -2.87 -16.43
C GLN A 14 3.70 -2.54 -16.73
N GLN A 15 4.61 -2.49 -15.78
CA GLN A 15 5.91 -1.83 -15.98
C GLN A 15 5.71 -0.43 -16.59
N VAL A 16 4.60 0.20 -16.28
CA VAL A 16 4.40 1.61 -16.61
C VAL A 16 5.41 2.36 -15.79
N GLN A 17 6.45 2.81 -16.46
CA GLN A 17 7.29 3.84 -15.92
C GLN A 17 6.35 4.94 -15.44
N VAL A 18 6.27 5.15 -14.14
CA VAL A 18 5.82 6.43 -13.61
C VAL A 18 6.94 7.40 -13.99
N ARG A 19 6.99 7.73 -15.27
CA ARG A 19 7.73 8.88 -15.75
C ARG A 19 6.94 10.10 -15.38
N VAL A 20 7.27 10.65 -14.26
CA VAL A 20 7.09 12.06 -14.07
C VAL A 20 8.13 12.71 -14.97
N GLY A 21 7.78 12.87 -16.27
CA GLY A 21 8.53 13.68 -17.20
C GLY A 21 9.87 13.12 -17.74
N GLY A 22 9.96 11.95 -18.32
CA GLY A 22 11.18 11.45 -18.97
C GLY A 22 10.93 10.72 -20.30
N LYS A 23 11.75 10.96 -21.30
CA LYS A 23 11.67 10.47 -22.70
C LYS A 23 11.82 8.96 -22.88
N PRO A 24 11.19 8.36 -23.92
CA PRO A 24 11.62 7.09 -24.47
C PRO A 24 12.90 7.24 -25.27
N ASP A 25 13.92 6.46 -24.94
CA ASP A 25 15.14 6.40 -25.73
C ASP A 25 14.94 5.39 -26.89
N SER A 26 14.84 5.91 -28.09
CA SER A 26 14.88 5.14 -29.31
C SER A 26 16.20 5.44 -30.03
N THR A 27 17.25 4.70 -29.72
CA THR A 27 18.37 4.56 -30.67
C THR A 27 19.26 3.36 -30.33
N GLN A 28 19.03 2.28 -31.04
CA GLN A 28 20.10 1.42 -31.49
C GLN A 28 20.08 1.40 -33.02
N GLY A 29 21.03 2.12 -33.59
CA GLY A 29 21.28 2.11 -35.01
C GLY A 29 22.31 3.16 -35.43
N GLN A 30 23.55 2.66 -35.62
CA GLN A 30 24.63 3.29 -36.40
C GLN A 30 25.37 4.51 -35.83
N LYS A 31 26.57 4.19 -35.36
CA LYS A 31 27.73 5.10 -35.41
C LYS A 31 28.06 5.43 -36.83
N VAL A 32 28.01 6.70 -37.23
CA VAL A 32 28.88 7.30 -38.26
C VAL A 32 29.30 8.66 -37.75
N LEU A 33 30.61 8.87 -37.89
CA LEU A 33 31.34 10.11 -37.59
C LEU A 33 30.69 11.33 -38.21
N ALA A 34 30.71 12.46 -37.53
CA ALA A 34 31.31 13.73 -37.96
C ALA A 34 31.16 14.84 -36.93
N ASP A 35 32.23 15.33 -36.52
CA ASP A 35 32.64 16.69 -36.11
C ASP A 35 31.61 17.80 -35.85
N THR A 36 31.77 18.36 -34.67
CA THR A 36 31.88 19.79 -34.32
C THR A 36 30.85 20.75 -34.87
N ILE A 37 29.91 21.17 -34.01
CA ILE A 37 29.60 22.60 -33.81
C ILE A 37 29.23 22.79 -32.33
N GLU A 38 29.99 23.60 -31.64
CA GLU A 38 29.68 24.19 -30.34
C GLU A 38 28.39 24.99 -30.46
N ASP A 39 27.40 24.64 -29.64
CA ASP A 39 26.56 25.70 -29.09
C ASP A 39 26.10 25.28 -27.68
N GLY A 40 26.38 26.13 -26.74
CA GLY A 40 26.22 25.87 -25.33
C GLY A 40 24.77 25.99 -24.86
N LYS A 41 24.53 25.27 -23.84
CA LYS A 41 23.51 25.28 -22.79
C LYS A 41 22.52 24.12 -22.82
N ASP A 42 22.44 23.55 -21.65
CA ASP A 42 21.49 22.57 -21.15
C ASP A 42 21.75 21.08 -21.50
N LYS A 43 22.87 20.56 -20.97
CA LYS A 43 22.98 19.10 -20.78
C LYS A 43 22.13 18.70 -19.59
N LYS A 44 21.03 17.98 -19.87
CA LYS A 44 20.31 17.21 -18.83
C LYS A 44 21.33 16.46 -17.99
N ARG A 45 21.31 16.67 -16.67
CA ARG A 45 22.20 15.94 -15.73
C ARG A 45 21.64 14.54 -15.52
N GLU A 46 22.00 13.61 -16.38
CA GLU A 46 21.70 12.19 -16.18
C GLU A 46 22.41 11.66 -14.94
N ARG A 47 21.75 10.75 -14.21
CA ARG A 47 22.41 10.02 -13.13
C ARG A 47 23.55 9.19 -13.69
N LYS A 48 24.75 9.48 -13.24
CA LYS A 48 25.94 8.78 -13.71
C LYS A 48 25.95 7.35 -13.17
N ARG A 49 26.05 6.40 -14.08
CA ARG A 49 26.35 5.00 -13.75
C ARG A 49 27.66 4.92 -12.95
N ILE A 50 27.66 4.12 -11.88
CA ILE A 50 28.88 3.85 -11.12
C ILE A 50 29.69 2.82 -11.92
N PRO A 51 30.91 3.16 -12.39
CA PRO A 51 31.75 2.19 -13.10
C PRO A 51 32.21 1.10 -12.12
N VAL A 52 32.31 -0.13 -12.61
CA VAL A 52 32.87 -1.22 -11.82
C VAL A 52 34.39 -1.06 -11.78
N THR A 53 34.91 -0.62 -10.64
CA THR A 53 36.35 -0.60 -10.40
C THR A 53 36.85 -1.95 -9.92
N PRO A 54 38.16 -2.24 -10.00
CA PRO A 54 38.72 -3.50 -9.49
C PRO A 54 38.41 -3.72 -8.00
N GLU A 55 38.38 -2.67 -7.20
CA GLU A 55 38.05 -2.72 -5.75
C GLU A 55 36.57 -3.03 -5.54
N LEU A 56 35.66 -2.43 -6.34
CA LEU A 56 34.24 -2.74 -6.30
C LEU A 56 33.99 -4.17 -6.72
N GLU A 57 34.63 -4.62 -7.78
CA GLU A 57 34.51 -6.01 -8.24
C GLU A 57 35.05 -7.01 -7.19
N ALA A 58 36.22 -6.75 -6.63
CA ALA A 58 36.81 -7.60 -5.59
C ALA A 58 35.94 -7.71 -4.34
N SER A 59 35.32 -6.59 -3.92
CA SER A 59 34.44 -6.52 -2.74
C SER A 59 32.99 -6.91 -3.03
N ALA A 60 32.63 -7.21 -4.29
CA ALA A 60 31.28 -7.65 -4.66
C ALA A 60 30.98 -9.09 -4.23
N PHE A 61 31.98 -9.92 -4.10
CA PHE A 61 31.81 -11.35 -3.84
C PHE A 61 32.42 -11.74 -2.50
N LYS A 62 31.61 -12.34 -1.62
CA LYS A 62 32.09 -12.88 -0.33
C LYS A 62 32.92 -14.15 -0.52
N ASP A 63 32.72 -14.83 -1.66
CA ASP A 63 33.44 -16.08 -2.00
C ASP A 63 33.56 -16.23 -3.54
N PRO A 64 34.56 -17.00 -4.04
CA PRO A 64 34.75 -17.24 -5.47
C PRO A 64 33.57 -17.96 -6.14
N ALA A 65 32.84 -18.80 -5.38
CA ALA A 65 31.71 -19.55 -5.91
C ALA A 65 30.53 -18.65 -6.25
N ALA A 66 30.32 -17.56 -5.50
CA ALA A 66 29.32 -16.55 -5.83
C ALA A 66 29.59 -15.85 -7.17
N ARG A 67 30.89 -15.54 -7.44
CA ARG A 67 31.31 -14.97 -8.73
C ARG A 67 31.07 -15.96 -9.87
N ALA A 68 31.45 -17.21 -9.71
CA ALA A 68 31.27 -18.27 -10.72
C ALA A 68 29.76 -18.46 -11.01
N LEU A 69 28.93 -18.55 -9.98
CA LEU A 69 27.49 -18.72 -10.12
C LEU A 69 26.83 -17.52 -10.82
N LEU A 70 27.15 -16.27 -10.46
CA LEU A 70 26.62 -15.08 -11.13
C LEU A 70 26.97 -15.06 -12.63
N LYS A 71 28.23 -15.40 -12.97
CA LYS A 71 28.67 -15.49 -14.35
C LYS A 71 27.89 -16.55 -15.12
N GLN A 72 27.81 -17.78 -14.55
CA GLN A 72 27.05 -18.88 -15.12
C GLN A 72 25.58 -18.54 -15.31
N ALA A 73 24.94 -17.83 -14.32
CA ALA A 73 23.56 -17.40 -14.38
C ALA A 73 23.31 -16.42 -15.53
N ARG A 74 24.19 -15.42 -15.71
CA ARG A 74 24.11 -14.47 -16.83
C ARG A 74 24.21 -15.17 -18.18
N GLU A 75 25.18 -16.07 -18.34
CA GLU A 75 25.34 -16.86 -19.56
C GLU A 75 24.15 -17.78 -19.83
N ALA A 76 23.62 -18.41 -18.77
CA ALA A 76 22.46 -19.30 -18.87
C ALA A 76 21.21 -18.50 -19.31
N ARG A 77 21.00 -17.30 -18.72
CA ARG A 77 19.89 -16.44 -19.12
C ARG A 77 19.97 -16.02 -20.58
N MET A 78 21.13 -15.59 -21.05
CA MET A 78 21.35 -15.24 -22.47
C MET A 78 21.08 -16.43 -23.41
N ARG A 79 21.52 -17.61 -23.01
CA ARG A 79 21.25 -18.84 -23.80
C ARG A 79 19.77 -19.17 -23.85
N GLN A 80 19.09 -19.10 -22.73
CA GLN A 80 17.63 -19.34 -22.64
C GLN A 80 16.88 -18.33 -23.50
N ASP A 81 17.17 -17.03 -23.31
CA ASP A 81 16.51 -15.97 -24.07
C ASP A 81 16.72 -16.12 -25.59
N SER A 82 17.89 -16.57 -26.02
CA SER A 82 18.16 -16.80 -27.44
C SER A 82 17.47 -18.05 -27.98
N ALA A 83 17.34 -19.08 -27.17
CA ALA A 83 16.77 -20.37 -27.55
C ALA A 83 15.24 -20.41 -27.53
N LEU A 84 14.59 -19.52 -26.78
CA LEU A 84 13.13 -19.45 -26.73
C LEU A 84 12.60 -18.71 -27.95
N LEU A 85 11.86 -19.40 -28.81
CA LEU A 85 11.27 -18.86 -30.05
C LEU A 85 9.79 -18.59 -29.95
N ALA A 86 9.06 -19.46 -29.25
CA ALA A 86 7.62 -19.36 -29.08
C ALA A 86 7.12 -20.14 -27.87
N TYR A 87 5.95 -19.81 -27.37
CA TYR A 87 5.21 -20.64 -26.42
C TYR A 87 3.68 -20.41 -26.53
N ASP A 88 2.94 -21.38 -26.02
CA ASP A 88 1.50 -21.33 -25.80
C ASP A 88 1.26 -21.62 -24.31
N ALA A 89 0.65 -20.70 -23.61
CA ALA A 89 0.41 -20.80 -22.17
C ALA A 89 -0.99 -20.28 -21.80
N THR A 90 -1.56 -20.88 -20.76
CA THR A 90 -2.69 -20.29 -20.03
C THR A 90 -2.12 -19.49 -18.87
N ALA A 91 -2.54 -18.24 -18.76
CA ALA A 91 -2.18 -17.33 -17.68
C ALA A 91 -3.42 -17.03 -16.85
N TYR A 92 -3.29 -17.15 -15.53
CA TYR A 92 -4.25 -16.67 -14.55
C TYR A 92 -3.60 -15.53 -13.76
N GLN A 93 -4.34 -14.47 -13.53
CA GLN A 93 -3.91 -13.33 -12.74
C GLN A 93 -5.01 -12.91 -11.78
N ARG A 94 -4.62 -12.56 -10.55
CA ARG A 94 -5.49 -11.92 -9.55
C ARG A 94 -4.76 -10.72 -8.99
N ILE A 95 -5.41 -9.56 -9.04
CA ILE A 95 -4.91 -8.33 -8.44
C ILE A 95 -5.92 -7.86 -7.41
N SER A 96 -5.45 -7.53 -6.22
CA SER A 96 -6.25 -7.00 -5.13
C SER A 96 -5.60 -5.72 -4.60
N ALA A 97 -6.39 -4.68 -4.42
CA ALA A 97 -5.96 -3.49 -3.71
C ALA A 97 -6.91 -3.20 -2.55
N GLY A 98 -6.35 -2.78 -1.45
CA GLY A 98 -7.08 -2.38 -0.26
C GLY A 98 -6.98 -0.88 -0.01
N LEU A 99 -7.78 -0.41 0.92
CA LEU A 99 -7.70 0.93 1.46
C LEU A 99 -7.80 0.83 2.98
N GLY A 100 -6.85 1.41 3.67
CA GLY A 100 -6.80 1.48 5.13
C GLY A 100 -6.25 2.80 5.60
N PHE A 101 -6.36 3.03 6.90
CA PHE A 101 -5.70 4.13 7.57
C PHE A 101 -4.54 3.58 8.40
N ARG A 102 -3.52 4.41 8.60
CA ARG A 102 -2.28 3.98 9.24
C ARG A 102 -2.46 3.49 10.67
N ALA A 103 -3.45 3.99 11.38
CA ALA A 103 -3.54 3.80 12.83
C ALA A 103 -4.64 2.84 13.28
N PHE A 104 -5.76 2.70 12.55
CA PHE A 104 -6.89 1.87 12.97
C PHE A 104 -7.64 1.23 11.81
N GLY A 105 -8.42 0.20 12.16
CA GLY A 105 -9.37 -0.42 11.27
C GLY A 105 -8.78 -1.58 10.46
N ARG A 106 -9.65 -2.21 9.73
CA ARG A 106 -9.29 -3.23 8.74
C ARG A 106 -8.91 -2.55 7.42
N ASP A 107 -7.99 -3.14 6.70
CA ASP A 107 -7.85 -2.85 5.28
C ASP A 107 -9.15 -3.29 4.58
N ARG A 108 -9.80 -2.37 3.88
CA ARG A 108 -11.02 -2.63 3.12
C ARG A 108 -10.65 -2.95 1.70
N LEU A 109 -11.31 -3.92 1.08
CA LEU A 109 -11.10 -4.21 -0.33
C LEU A 109 -11.57 -3.02 -1.17
N LEU A 110 -10.65 -2.38 -1.88
CA LEU A 110 -10.93 -1.32 -2.83
C LEU A 110 -11.42 -1.89 -4.15
N PHE A 111 -10.64 -2.80 -4.70
CA PHE A 111 -11.03 -3.60 -5.85
C PHE A 111 -10.28 -4.95 -5.85
N ARG A 112 -10.86 -5.91 -6.53
CA ARG A 112 -10.21 -7.15 -6.94
C ARG A 112 -10.60 -7.48 -8.37
N THR A 113 -9.61 -7.82 -9.17
CA THR A 113 -9.81 -8.30 -10.52
C THR A 113 -9.16 -9.66 -10.69
N GLU A 114 -9.80 -10.51 -11.48
CA GLU A 114 -9.27 -11.80 -11.92
C GLU A 114 -9.42 -11.91 -13.42
N ASN A 115 -8.40 -12.43 -14.06
CA ASN A 115 -8.48 -12.78 -15.46
C ASN A 115 -7.82 -14.13 -15.77
N VAL A 116 -8.32 -14.79 -16.78
CA VAL A 116 -7.74 -15.98 -17.39
C VAL A 116 -7.59 -15.74 -18.88
N SER A 117 -6.40 -15.90 -19.39
CA SER A 117 -6.08 -15.71 -20.80
C SER A 117 -5.24 -16.85 -21.34
N ARG A 118 -5.38 -17.15 -22.64
CA ARG A 118 -4.43 -17.96 -23.39
C ARG A 118 -3.48 -17.03 -24.10
N VAL A 119 -2.20 -17.15 -23.79
CA VAL A 119 -1.13 -16.33 -24.36
C VAL A 119 -0.30 -17.18 -25.31
N ARG A 120 -0.28 -16.82 -26.58
CA ARG A 120 0.57 -17.41 -27.61
C ARG A 120 1.57 -16.35 -28.04
N TRP A 121 2.81 -16.59 -27.72
CA TRP A 121 3.89 -15.65 -28.03
C TRP A 121 4.87 -16.25 -29.01
N SER A 122 5.35 -15.45 -29.94
CA SER A 122 6.52 -15.78 -30.75
C SER A 122 7.45 -14.59 -30.90
N ARG A 123 8.73 -14.88 -31.04
CA ARG A 123 9.78 -13.88 -31.19
C ARG A 123 9.54 -12.93 -32.38
N GLU A 124 9.04 -13.44 -33.49
CA GLU A 124 8.84 -12.69 -34.71
C GLU A 124 7.54 -11.88 -34.72
N ASN A 125 6.48 -12.43 -34.12
CA ASN A 125 5.13 -11.91 -34.31
C ASN A 125 4.55 -11.24 -33.06
N GLY A 126 5.20 -11.33 -31.89
CA GLY A 126 4.70 -10.77 -30.64
C GLY A 126 3.76 -11.70 -29.89
N ALA A 127 2.84 -11.18 -29.09
CA ALA A 127 1.96 -11.93 -28.23
C ALA A 127 0.49 -11.82 -28.68
N TRP A 128 -0.16 -12.95 -28.92
CA TRP A 128 -1.60 -13.07 -29.07
C TRP A 128 -2.22 -13.53 -27.77
N VAL A 129 -3.10 -12.72 -27.22
CA VAL A 129 -3.78 -12.94 -25.94
C VAL A 129 -5.26 -13.15 -26.22
N ASP A 130 -5.78 -14.34 -25.93
CA ASP A 130 -7.20 -14.65 -26.00
C ASP A 130 -7.77 -14.61 -24.57
N LEU A 131 -8.49 -13.56 -24.21
CA LEU A 131 -9.14 -13.46 -22.90
C LEU A 131 -10.28 -14.48 -22.80
N LYS A 132 -10.17 -15.40 -21.84
CA LYS A 132 -11.10 -16.51 -21.62
C LYS A 132 -12.12 -16.24 -20.53
N GLY A 133 -11.74 -15.46 -19.54
CA GLY A 133 -12.58 -15.05 -18.43
C GLY A 133 -11.97 -13.84 -17.74
N ALA A 134 -12.83 -12.94 -17.31
CA ALA A 134 -12.44 -11.78 -16.50
C ALA A 134 -13.61 -11.35 -15.62
N ARG A 135 -13.31 -10.98 -14.40
CA ARG A 135 -14.29 -10.37 -13.49
C ARG A 135 -13.60 -9.41 -12.55
N THR A 136 -14.29 -8.34 -12.23
CA THR A 136 -13.85 -7.32 -11.30
C THR A 136 -14.93 -7.10 -10.25
N VAL A 137 -14.52 -6.95 -9.00
CA VAL A 137 -15.40 -6.50 -7.91
C VAL A 137 -14.82 -5.24 -7.32
N ILE A 138 -15.69 -4.25 -7.18
CA ILE A 138 -15.43 -3.02 -6.44
C ILE A 138 -16.51 -2.97 -5.36
N PRO A 139 -16.25 -3.42 -4.13
CA PRO A 139 -17.28 -3.58 -3.12
C PRO A 139 -18.06 -2.32 -2.81
N MET A 140 -17.45 -1.15 -3.09
CA MET A 140 -18.03 0.17 -2.86
C MET A 140 -18.97 0.65 -3.98
N VAL A 141 -18.95 -0.02 -5.14
CA VAL A 141 -19.75 0.37 -6.32
C VAL A 141 -20.50 -0.85 -6.81
N LYS A 142 -21.82 -0.80 -6.76
CA LYS A 142 -22.66 -1.96 -7.10
C LYS A 142 -22.77 -2.24 -8.61
N HIS A 143 -22.60 -1.23 -9.43
CA HIS A 143 -22.55 -1.33 -10.89
C HIS A 143 -21.58 -0.26 -11.37
N LEU A 144 -20.53 -0.67 -12.04
CA LEU A 144 -19.80 0.20 -12.95
C LEU A 144 -20.69 0.32 -14.19
N ASP A 145 -20.98 1.52 -14.63
CA ASP A 145 -21.50 1.72 -15.97
C ASP A 145 -20.44 1.20 -16.96
N ASP A 146 -20.86 0.54 -18.03
CA ASP A 146 -20.00 -0.13 -19.02
C ASP A 146 -18.89 0.77 -19.64
N ASP A 147 -18.92 2.06 -19.39
CA ASP A 147 -17.97 3.05 -19.94
C ASP A 147 -16.74 3.36 -19.02
N ASP A 148 -16.75 2.94 -17.74
CA ASP A 148 -15.65 3.19 -16.78
C ASP A 148 -14.82 1.92 -16.46
N ASP A 149 -14.90 0.89 -17.29
CA ASP A 149 -14.22 -0.38 -17.08
C ASP A 149 -12.70 -0.22 -17.15
N MET A 150 -12.02 -0.68 -16.09
CA MET A 150 -10.61 -1.04 -16.21
C MET A 150 -10.47 -2.01 -17.37
N ASP A 151 -9.75 -1.61 -18.41
CA ASP A 151 -9.64 -2.36 -19.65
C ASP A 151 -8.93 -3.72 -19.36
N PRO A 152 -9.64 -4.87 -19.41
CA PRO A 152 -9.07 -6.16 -19.02
C PRO A 152 -7.90 -6.58 -19.89
N ASP A 153 -7.73 -5.95 -21.07
CA ASP A 153 -6.68 -6.26 -22.01
C ASP A 153 -5.34 -5.63 -21.59
N GLU A 154 -5.37 -4.48 -20.93
CA GLU A 154 -4.17 -3.88 -20.37
C GLU A 154 -3.58 -4.73 -19.24
N MET A 155 -4.40 -5.52 -18.57
CA MET A 155 -4.05 -6.30 -17.38
C MET A 155 -3.63 -7.76 -17.67
N SER A 156 -3.75 -8.23 -18.91
CA SER A 156 -3.40 -9.63 -19.23
C SER A 156 -1.90 -9.86 -19.17
N PRO A 157 -1.39 -10.76 -18.33
CA PRO A 157 0.03 -10.97 -18.18
C PRO A 157 0.63 -11.70 -19.39
N ILE A 158 1.86 -11.32 -19.78
CA ILE A 158 2.70 -12.09 -20.70
C ILE A 158 3.65 -12.92 -19.84
N PRO A 159 3.50 -14.25 -19.78
CA PRO A 159 4.24 -15.11 -18.85
C PRO A 159 5.75 -14.95 -18.87
N TYR A 160 6.32 -14.81 -20.06
CA TYR A 160 7.75 -14.65 -20.23
C TYR A 160 8.08 -13.87 -21.50
N TYR A 161 8.95 -12.90 -21.38
CA TYR A 161 9.50 -12.18 -22.52
C TYR A 161 11.04 -12.19 -22.44
N PRO A 162 11.74 -12.70 -23.48
CA PRO A 162 13.20 -12.71 -23.52
C PRO A 162 13.77 -11.33 -23.30
N GLY A 163 14.64 -11.24 -22.32
CA GLY A 163 15.26 -9.98 -22.02
C GLY A 163 14.59 -9.18 -20.91
N ARG A 164 13.48 -9.64 -20.34
CA ARG A 164 12.81 -8.98 -19.23
C ARG A 164 12.53 -9.94 -18.09
N GLU A 165 12.50 -9.45 -16.89
CA GLU A 165 12.04 -10.16 -15.73
C GLU A 165 10.63 -9.71 -15.40
N ALA A 166 9.73 -10.65 -15.21
CA ALA A 166 8.39 -10.34 -14.72
C ALA A 166 8.45 -9.75 -13.31
N LEU A 167 7.49 -8.90 -12.97
CA LEU A 167 7.39 -8.21 -11.69
C LEU A 167 8.63 -7.37 -11.31
N TRP A 168 9.50 -7.07 -12.28
CA TRP A 168 10.65 -6.20 -12.06
C TRP A 168 10.35 -4.80 -12.58
N ILE A 169 10.46 -3.81 -11.69
CA ILE A 169 10.30 -2.40 -12.06
C ILE A 169 11.60 -1.93 -12.71
N GLY A 170 11.55 -1.66 -14.01
CA GLY A 170 12.69 -1.19 -14.78
C GLY A 170 13.19 -2.19 -15.85
N ASN A 171 14.25 -1.82 -16.56
CA ASN A 171 14.84 -2.60 -17.66
C ASN A 171 15.81 -3.64 -17.12
N GLY A 172 15.33 -4.66 -16.43
CA GLY A 172 16.17 -5.66 -15.80
C GLY A 172 16.46 -6.85 -16.69
N VAL A 173 17.62 -6.88 -17.35
CA VAL A 173 18.04 -8.08 -18.11
C VAL A 173 19.50 -8.34 -17.97
N ALA A 174 19.85 -9.63 -18.03
CA ALA A 174 21.24 -10.09 -18.02
C ALA A 174 22.13 -9.55 -19.16
N LYS A 175 21.53 -9.02 -20.23
CA LYS A 175 22.23 -8.32 -21.32
C LYS A 175 22.32 -6.82 -21.14
N ALA A 176 21.39 -6.22 -20.42
CA ALA A 176 21.37 -4.79 -20.25
C ALA A 176 22.49 -4.36 -19.32
N GLU A 177 23.12 -3.28 -19.66
CA GLU A 177 23.92 -2.53 -18.72
C GLU A 177 23.00 -1.94 -17.64
N VAL A 178 23.55 -1.73 -16.46
CA VAL A 178 22.85 -1.09 -15.36
C VAL A 178 22.35 0.29 -15.81
N ASP A 179 21.06 0.52 -15.69
CA ASP A 179 20.45 1.85 -15.76
C ASP A 179 20.29 2.40 -14.33
N PRO A 180 20.95 3.50 -13.98
CA PRO A 180 20.87 4.07 -12.63
C PRO A 180 19.55 4.81 -12.36
N GLU A 181 18.70 5.03 -13.37
CA GLU A 181 17.38 5.65 -13.22
C GLU A 181 16.32 4.63 -12.83
N ASP A 182 16.52 3.37 -13.23
CA ASP A 182 15.61 2.26 -12.95
C ASP A 182 16.01 1.44 -11.72
N MET A 183 15.15 0.52 -11.32
CA MET A 183 15.46 -0.50 -10.33
C MET A 183 16.51 -1.47 -10.92
N ILE A 184 17.67 -1.57 -10.27
CA ILE A 184 18.83 -2.28 -10.80
C ILE A 184 18.71 -3.78 -10.58
N HIS A 185 18.61 -4.55 -11.67
CA HIS A 185 18.54 -6.00 -11.59
C HIS A 185 19.89 -6.61 -11.14
N PRO A 186 19.90 -7.53 -10.17
CA PRO A 186 21.16 -8.12 -9.68
C PRO A 186 21.99 -8.86 -10.75
N LEU A 187 21.31 -9.43 -11.75
CA LEU A 187 22.00 -10.10 -12.86
C LEU A 187 22.49 -9.14 -13.97
N ALA A 188 22.16 -7.86 -13.93
CA ALA A 188 22.59 -6.89 -14.93
C ALA A 188 24.12 -6.74 -14.95
N VAL A 189 24.68 -6.47 -16.12
CA VAL A 189 26.11 -6.22 -16.28
C VAL A 189 26.49 -4.92 -15.57
N GLY A 190 27.44 -4.98 -14.65
CA GLY A 190 27.84 -3.85 -13.82
C GLY A 190 27.12 -3.77 -12.47
N SER A 191 26.24 -4.70 -12.16
CA SER A 191 25.56 -4.76 -10.86
C SER A 191 26.51 -4.92 -9.67
N GLU A 192 27.74 -5.37 -9.91
CA GLU A 192 28.82 -5.48 -8.92
C GLU A 192 29.15 -4.15 -8.22
N ALA A 193 28.92 -3.04 -8.89
CA ALA A 193 29.08 -1.72 -8.29
C ALA A 193 28.01 -1.38 -7.24
N TYR A 194 26.86 -2.07 -7.27
CA TYR A 194 25.68 -1.77 -6.46
C TYR A 194 25.37 -2.86 -5.42
N TYR A 195 25.79 -4.10 -5.68
CA TYR A 195 25.46 -5.27 -4.87
C TYR A 195 26.68 -5.98 -4.31
N ARG A 196 26.42 -6.77 -3.27
CA ARG A 196 27.30 -7.83 -2.77
C ARG A 196 26.60 -9.16 -2.90
N PHE A 197 27.35 -10.16 -3.31
CA PHE A 197 26.88 -11.51 -3.56
C PHE A 197 27.56 -12.51 -2.62
N ALA A 198 26.77 -13.44 -2.10
CA ALA A 198 27.27 -14.53 -1.29
C ALA A 198 26.57 -15.83 -1.67
N ILE A 199 27.28 -16.95 -1.59
CA ILE A 199 26.64 -18.26 -1.68
C ILE A 199 25.81 -18.48 -0.40
N GLY A 200 24.58 -18.97 -0.59
CA GLY A 200 23.70 -19.41 0.47
C GLY A 200 23.57 -20.92 0.51
N ASP A 201 22.36 -21.38 0.78
CA ASP A 201 22.03 -22.78 0.99
C ASP A 201 22.03 -23.58 -0.32
N SER A 202 21.98 -24.91 -0.19
CA SER A 202 21.84 -25.85 -1.28
C SER A 202 20.66 -26.79 -1.02
N ILE A 203 19.89 -27.05 -2.06
CA ILE A 203 18.75 -27.98 -2.00
C ILE A 203 18.88 -28.91 -3.19
N SER A 204 18.57 -30.17 -2.99
CA SER A 204 18.49 -31.16 -4.09
C SER A 204 17.15 -31.86 -4.01
N PHE A 205 16.50 -32.04 -5.15
CA PHE A 205 15.27 -32.82 -5.26
C PHE A 205 15.30 -33.71 -6.50
N LYS A 206 14.55 -34.81 -6.43
CA LYS A 206 14.45 -35.80 -7.49
C LYS A 206 13.13 -35.59 -8.24
N LEU A 207 13.24 -35.45 -9.56
CA LEU A 207 12.07 -35.40 -10.43
C LEU A 207 11.43 -36.79 -10.58
N SER A 208 10.23 -36.87 -11.11
CA SER A 208 9.48 -38.11 -11.36
C SER A 208 10.19 -39.06 -12.35
N ASP A 209 10.98 -38.51 -13.26
CA ASP A 209 11.81 -39.25 -14.21
C ASP A 209 13.12 -39.79 -13.61
N GLY A 210 13.37 -39.54 -12.34
CA GLY A 210 14.56 -39.96 -11.62
C GLY A 210 15.74 -38.97 -11.68
N LYS A 211 15.66 -37.89 -12.48
CA LYS A 211 16.70 -36.86 -12.58
C LYS A 211 16.81 -36.09 -11.27
N VAL A 212 18.00 -35.88 -10.78
CA VAL A 212 18.27 -35.05 -9.59
C VAL A 212 18.61 -33.65 -10.04
N ILE A 213 17.87 -32.68 -9.51
CA ILE A 213 18.16 -31.26 -9.68
C ILE A 213 18.80 -30.75 -8.40
N ALA A 214 19.97 -30.16 -8.51
CA ALA A 214 20.66 -29.52 -7.39
C ALA A 214 20.56 -27.99 -7.57
N LEU A 215 20.04 -27.31 -6.56
CA LEU A 215 19.91 -25.85 -6.53
C LEU A 215 20.94 -25.25 -5.59
N ARG A 216 21.41 -24.08 -5.98
CA ARG A 216 22.31 -23.26 -5.18
C ARG A 216 21.72 -21.84 -5.02
N GLU A 217 21.67 -21.37 -3.80
CA GLU A 217 21.26 -20.02 -3.47
C GLU A 217 22.39 -19.01 -3.74
N LEU A 218 22.03 -17.88 -4.37
CA LEU A 218 22.83 -16.66 -4.44
C LEU A 218 22.12 -15.58 -3.64
N ARG A 219 22.71 -15.17 -2.54
CA ARG A 219 22.23 -14.10 -1.66
C ARG A 219 22.69 -12.75 -2.19
N ILE A 220 21.78 -11.79 -2.21
CA ILE A 220 21.96 -10.50 -2.82
C ILE A 220 21.70 -9.41 -1.77
N GLU A 221 22.72 -8.61 -1.49
CA GLU A 221 22.69 -7.52 -0.54
C GLU A 221 23.13 -6.22 -1.22
N PRO A 222 22.32 -5.16 -1.22
CA PRO A 222 22.76 -3.85 -1.70
C PRO A 222 23.94 -3.32 -0.88
N ARG A 223 24.84 -2.60 -1.53
CA ARG A 223 25.93 -1.91 -0.82
C ARG A 223 25.47 -0.79 0.08
N ARG A 224 24.32 -0.20 -0.23
CA ARG A 224 23.69 0.91 0.49
C ARG A 224 22.16 0.83 0.45
N PRO A 225 21.46 1.43 1.41
CA PRO A 225 20.01 1.62 1.31
C PRO A 225 19.66 2.49 0.10
N ASN A 226 18.84 1.98 -0.80
CA ASN A 226 18.31 2.72 -1.94
C ASN A 226 17.12 1.95 -2.51
N TRP A 227 16.01 2.61 -2.78
CA TRP A 227 14.80 1.98 -3.29
C TRP A 227 14.99 1.31 -4.67
N ARG A 228 15.97 1.77 -5.47
CA ARG A 228 16.34 1.15 -6.75
C ARG A 228 17.09 -0.17 -6.60
N LEU A 229 17.39 -0.57 -5.37
CA LEU A 229 18.13 -1.79 -5.08
C LEU A 229 17.25 -2.78 -4.32
N SER A 230 17.40 -4.06 -4.65
CA SER A 230 16.65 -5.14 -4.02
C SER A 230 17.52 -5.92 -3.03
N VAL A 231 16.87 -6.48 -2.03
CA VAL A 231 17.44 -7.48 -1.12
C VAL A 231 16.75 -8.79 -1.40
N GLY A 232 17.50 -9.89 -1.55
CA GLY A 232 16.85 -11.17 -1.81
C GLY A 232 17.76 -12.37 -1.97
N SER A 233 17.13 -13.44 -2.42
CA SER A 233 17.70 -14.77 -2.59
C SER A 233 17.25 -15.33 -3.93
N PHE A 234 18.23 -15.70 -4.76
CA PHE A 234 18.00 -16.26 -6.09
C PHE A 234 18.57 -17.69 -6.13
N TRP A 235 17.78 -18.63 -6.59
CA TRP A 235 18.11 -20.04 -6.62
C TRP A 235 18.34 -20.50 -8.04
N PHE A 236 19.48 -21.07 -8.30
CA PHE A 236 19.89 -21.51 -9.63
C PHE A 236 20.13 -23.02 -9.68
N ASP A 237 19.74 -23.63 -10.76
CA ASP A 237 20.12 -24.99 -11.10
C ASP A 237 21.65 -25.05 -11.33
N VAL A 238 22.34 -25.79 -10.49
CA VAL A 238 23.80 -25.88 -10.50
C VAL A 238 24.32 -26.39 -11.84
N SER A 239 23.57 -27.28 -12.50
CA SER A 239 23.99 -27.91 -13.75
C SER A 239 23.86 -26.97 -14.95
N THR A 240 22.84 -26.14 -14.99
CA THR A 240 22.51 -25.27 -16.13
C THR A 240 22.83 -23.82 -15.90
N GLY A 241 22.87 -23.37 -14.64
CA GLY A 241 22.94 -21.97 -14.25
C GLY A 241 21.64 -21.21 -14.43
N GLN A 242 20.54 -21.88 -14.76
CA GLN A 242 19.25 -21.22 -14.96
C GLN A 242 18.55 -20.89 -13.64
N LEU A 243 17.82 -19.77 -13.61
CA LEU A 243 17.05 -19.32 -12.45
C LEU A 243 15.84 -20.23 -12.26
N VAL A 244 15.67 -20.73 -11.05
CA VAL A 244 14.60 -21.66 -10.64
C VAL A 244 13.64 -21.01 -9.67
N ARG A 245 14.13 -20.10 -8.83
CA ARG A 245 13.33 -19.30 -7.91
C ARG A 245 14.01 -17.97 -7.65
N ALA A 246 13.23 -16.90 -7.61
CA ALA A 246 13.64 -15.60 -7.12
C ALA A 246 12.71 -15.15 -5.98
N ALA A 247 13.29 -14.64 -4.90
CA ALA A 247 12.56 -14.03 -3.82
C ALA A 247 13.28 -12.74 -3.40
N TYR A 248 12.61 -11.59 -3.49
CA TYR A 248 13.24 -10.31 -3.21
C TYR A 248 12.24 -9.25 -2.72
N ARG A 249 12.74 -8.19 -2.16
CA ARG A 249 12.01 -7.00 -1.75
C ARG A 249 12.82 -5.73 -2.05
N MET A 250 12.20 -4.56 -2.00
CA MET A 250 12.94 -3.30 -2.02
C MET A 250 13.85 -3.21 -0.79
N SER A 251 15.00 -2.60 -0.96
CA SER A 251 15.95 -2.45 0.14
C SER A 251 15.49 -1.45 1.18
N VAL A 252 14.79 -0.42 0.75
CA VAL A 252 14.09 0.60 1.55
C VAL A 252 12.85 1.08 0.81
N GLU A 253 11.91 1.64 1.54
CA GLU A 253 10.73 2.30 1.01
C GLU A 253 11.11 3.46 0.07
N MET A 254 10.37 3.63 -1.02
CA MET A 254 10.53 4.73 -1.97
C MET A 254 9.73 5.94 -1.47
N ASP A 255 10.40 7.06 -1.24
CA ASP A 255 9.77 8.35 -1.01
C ASP A 255 9.55 9.02 -2.38
N ILE A 256 8.29 9.12 -2.80
CA ILE A 256 7.93 9.64 -4.14
C ILE A 256 8.30 11.12 -4.26
N TRP A 257 8.13 11.90 -3.19
CA TRP A 257 8.53 13.31 -3.22
C TRP A 257 10.03 13.51 -3.37
N GLN A 258 10.82 12.64 -2.73
CA GLN A 258 12.26 12.65 -2.93
C GLN A 258 12.62 12.31 -4.38
N VAL A 259 11.95 11.35 -5.00
CA VAL A 259 12.17 11.01 -6.41
C VAL A 259 11.82 12.19 -7.32
N VAL A 260 10.67 12.82 -7.10
CA VAL A 260 10.24 14.02 -7.84
C VAL A 260 11.24 15.17 -7.68
N ASP A 261 11.68 15.45 -6.45
CA ASP A 261 12.67 16.51 -6.18
C ASP A 261 14.03 16.20 -6.86
N GLU A 262 14.45 14.92 -6.87
CA GLU A 262 15.68 14.49 -7.55
C GLU A 262 15.57 14.61 -9.09
N GLU A 263 14.44 14.27 -9.68
CA GLU A 263 14.18 14.37 -11.13
C GLU A 263 14.08 15.83 -11.58
N THR A 264 13.33 16.66 -10.84
CA THR A 264 13.23 18.09 -11.12
C THR A 264 14.60 18.79 -11.04
N ALA A 265 15.45 18.36 -10.10
CA ALA A 265 16.82 18.90 -9.98
C ALA A 265 17.74 18.50 -11.16
N LEU A 266 17.42 17.43 -11.89
CA LEU A 266 18.13 16.97 -13.07
C LEU A 266 17.66 17.68 -14.36
N ASP A 267 16.39 18.08 -14.40
CA ASP A 267 15.78 18.64 -15.61
C ASP A 267 15.85 20.18 -15.72
N ASP A 268 16.37 20.90 -14.72
CA ASP A 268 16.36 22.38 -14.65
C ASP A 268 14.94 23.00 -14.87
N ASP A 269 13.90 22.22 -14.68
CA ASP A 269 12.52 22.64 -14.88
C ASP A 269 11.98 23.30 -13.59
N ASP A 270 11.42 24.51 -13.73
CA ASP A 270 10.79 25.26 -12.62
C ASP A 270 9.41 24.70 -12.22
N ASP A 271 8.96 23.58 -12.80
CA ASP A 271 7.65 22.95 -12.57
C ASP A 271 7.61 22.12 -11.26
N LYS A 272 8.11 22.68 -10.17
CA LYS A 272 7.94 22.07 -8.85
C LYS A 272 6.47 22.07 -8.45
N PRO A 273 5.94 20.95 -7.93
CA PRO A 273 4.59 20.93 -7.43
C PRO A 273 4.41 22.00 -6.35
N PRO A 274 3.28 22.73 -6.31
CA PRO A 274 3.02 23.73 -5.28
C PRO A 274 3.20 23.14 -3.88
N ALA A 275 3.85 23.89 -2.98
CA ALA A 275 4.12 23.44 -1.62
C ALA A 275 2.84 23.00 -0.87
N ALA A 276 1.69 23.63 -1.17
CA ALA A 276 0.40 23.24 -0.61
C ALA A 276 -0.06 21.85 -1.09
N VAL A 277 0.17 21.51 -2.37
CA VAL A 277 -0.15 20.17 -2.91
C VAL A 277 0.76 19.13 -2.28
N LYS A 278 2.06 19.42 -2.17
CA LYS A 278 3.03 18.55 -1.50
C LYS A 278 2.62 18.32 -0.04
N ALA A 279 2.26 19.36 0.71
CA ALA A 279 1.82 19.26 2.09
C ALA A 279 0.51 18.47 2.25
N PHE A 280 -0.43 18.61 1.31
CA PHE A 280 -1.72 17.92 1.35
C PHE A 280 -1.59 16.41 1.05
N LEU A 281 -0.75 16.04 0.09
CA LEU A 281 -0.56 14.64 -0.33
C LEU A 281 0.55 13.92 0.44
N SER A 282 1.31 14.63 1.28
CA SER A 282 2.42 14.05 2.04
C SER A 282 1.95 13.28 3.27
N PRO A 283 2.64 12.16 3.62
CA PRO A 283 3.71 11.53 2.86
C PRO A 283 3.19 10.79 1.62
N MET A 284 3.98 10.75 0.53
CA MET A 284 3.76 9.85 -0.59
C MET A 284 4.89 8.82 -0.62
N ARG A 285 4.57 7.57 -0.34
CA ARG A 285 5.55 6.48 -0.25
C ARG A 285 5.04 5.25 -0.93
N ALA A 286 5.95 4.44 -1.46
CA ALA A 286 5.64 3.14 -2.01
C ALA A 286 6.68 2.11 -1.57
N ASN A 287 6.23 0.91 -1.26
CA ASN A 287 7.08 -0.18 -0.85
C ASN A 287 6.64 -1.48 -1.51
N LEU A 288 7.59 -2.18 -2.12
CA LEU A 288 7.43 -3.54 -2.56
C LEU A 288 7.97 -4.45 -1.44
N GLU A 289 7.05 -4.98 -0.65
CA GLU A 289 7.36 -5.70 0.57
C GLU A 289 7.90 -7.11 0.29
N GLY A 290 7.46 -7.72 -0.81
CA GLY A 290 7.95 -9.02 -1.23
C GLY A 290 7.51 -9.39 -2.64
N VAL A 291 8.42 -10.03 -3.37
CA VAL A 291 8.17 -10.67 -4.67
C VAL A 291 8.73 -12.06 -4.65
N THR A 292 7.97 -13.03 -5.15
CA THR A 292 8.43 -14.38 -5.42
C THR A 292 8.11 -14.77 -6.84
N ILE A 293 9.05 -15.45 -7.48
CA ILE A 293 8.88 -16.03 -8.81
C ILE A 293 9.39 -17.47 -8.74
N ASP A 294 8.49 -18.41 -8.98
CA ASP A 294 8.81 -19.83 -9.09
C ASP A 294 8.79 -20.26 -10.56
N TYR A 295 9.82 -20.89 -11.00
CA TYR A 295 9.97 -21.38 -12.36
C TYR A 295 9.70 -22.88 -12.44
N GLY A 296 9.11 -23.34 -13.54
CA GLY A 296 8.94 -24.75 -13.89
C GLY A 296 9.86 -25.17 -15.03
N LEU A 297 10.28 -26.43 -15.03
CA LEU A 297 11.09 -27.00 -16.12
C LEU A 297 10.20 -27.56 -17.23
N TYR A 298 10.27 -26.97 -18.43
CA TYR A 298 9.48 -27.36 -19.59
C TYR A 298 10.37 -27.96 -20.70
N GLY A 299 9.90 -29.06 -21.26
CA GLY A 299 10.66 -29.81 -22.29
C GLY A 299 12.04 -30.29 -21.83
N GLY A 300 12.24 -30.44 -20.52
CA GLY A 300 13.51 -30.79 -19.93
C GLY A 300 14.66 -29.78 -20.11
N ARG A 301 14.33 -28.57 -20.62
CA ARG A 301 15.32 -27.59 -21.06
C ARG A 301 15.08 -26.17 -20.59
N PHE A 302 13.83 -25.70 -20.58
CA PHE A 302 13.49 -24.31 -20.31
C PHE A 302 12.92 -24.17 -18.91
N TRP A 303 13.53 -23.30 -18.09
CA TRP A 303 12.95 -22.85 -16.85
C TRP A 303 12.12 -21.57 -17.13
N LEU A 304 10.81 -21.68 -17.05
CA LEU A 304 9.89 -20.57 -17.32
C LEU A 304 9.02 -20.30 -16.08
N PRO A 305 8.58 -19.04 -15.84
CA PRO A 305 7.74 -18.71 -14.70
C PRO A 305 6.50 -19.61 -14.66
N ARG A 306 6.26 -20.23 -13.50
CA ARG A 306 5.08 -21.06 -13.24
C ARG A 306 4.09 -20.35 -12.32
N ALA A 307 4.61 -19.66 -11.31
CA ALA A 307 3.84 -18.88 -10.37
C ALA A 307 4.66 -17.67 -9.95
N GLN A 308 4.01 -16.57 -9.74
CA GLN A 308 4.61 -15.37 -9.20
C GLN A 308 3.62 -14.61 -8.34
N ALA A 309 4.14 -13.97 -7.30
CA ALA A 309 3.35 -13.14 -6.41
C ALA A 309 4.14 -11.90 -6.00
N ALA A 310 3.44 -10.80 -5.84
CA ALA A 310 3.98 -9.55 -5.32
C ALA A 310 3.05 -8.97 -4.28
N GLU A 311 3.61 -8.49 -3.18
CA GLU A 311 2.91 -7.74 -2.15
C GLU A 311 3.63 -6.43 -1.88
N GLY A 312 2.84 -5.39 -1.66
CA GLY A 312 3.37 -4.08 -1.35
C GLY A 312 2.32 -3.14 -0.80
N SER A 313 2.72 -1.92 -0.56
CA SER A 313 1.81 -0.88 -0.12
C SER A 313 2.25 0.48 -0.62
N ALA A 314 1.28 1.35 -0.89
CA ALA A 314 1.48 2.77 -1.11
C ALA A 314 0.85 3.55 0.04
N GLN A 315 1.44 4.69 0.37
CA GLN A 315 0.89 5.64 1.33
C GLN A 315 0.74 6.99 0.67
N VAL A 316 -0.42 7.61 0.81
CA VAL A 316 -0.68 8.99 0.39
C VAL A 316 -1.38 9.70 1.53
N ALA A 317 -0.73 10.69 2.10
CA ALA A 317 -1.17 11.37 3.33
C ALA A 317 -1.45 10.35 4.46
N PHE A 318 -2.67 10.33 4.97
CA PHE A 318 -3.12 9.41 6.03
C PHE A 318 -3.64 8.07 5.50
N MET A 319 -3.78 7.91 4.17
CA MET A 319 -4.30 6.69 3.53
C MET A 319 -3.17 5.71 3.21
N ARG A 320 -3.42 4.43 3.48
CA ARG A 320 -2.58 3.32 3.06
C ARG A 320 -3.35 2.47 2.05
N VAL A 321 -2.68 2.11 0.96
CA VAL A 321 -3.20 1.27 -0.11
C VAL A 321 -2.31 0.04 -0.22
N PRO A 322 -2.61 -1.02 0.51
CA PRO A 322 -1.94 -2.29 0.30
C PRO A 322 -2.41 -2.91 -1.00
N PHE A 323 -1.52 -3.60 -1.69
CA PHE A 323 -1.83 -4.34 -2.92
C PHE A 323 -1.19 -5.73 -2.90
N LYS A 324 -1.85 -6.66 -3.60
CA LYS A 324 -1.36 -8.02 -3.82
C LYS A 324 -1.66 -8.41 -5.26
N MET A 325 -0.68 -9.00 -5.91
CA MET A 325 -0.80 -9.59 -7.22
C MET A 325 -0.34 -11.04 -7.18
N GLU A 326 -1.11 -11.92 -7.80
CA GLU A 326 -0.83 -13.35 -7.92
C GLU A 326 -1.05 -13.79 -9.36
N GLU A 327 -0.07 -14.49 -9.90
CA GLU A 327 -0.14 -15.01 -11.26
C GLU A 327 0.31 -16.46 -11.29
N SER A 328 -0.34 -17.23 -12.16
CA SER A 328 0.08 -18.60 -12.43
C SER A 328 0.01 -18.90 -13.93
N PHE A 329 0.97 -19.71 -14.39
CA PHE A 329 1.13 -19.99 -15.80
C PHE A 329 1.24 -21.50 -16.05
N LYS A 330 0.49 -21.97 -17.03
CA LYS A 330 0.50 -23.36 -17.48
C LYS A 330 0.84 -23.40 -18.97
N TYR A 331 2.04 -23.83 -19.29
CA TYR A 331 2.49 -23.94 -20.66
C TYR A 331 1.97 -25.23 -21.30
N ALA A 332 1.32 -25.07 -22.44
CA ALA A 332 0.84 -26.17 -23.28
C ALA A 332 1.94 -26.60 -24.26
N SER A 333 2.73 -25.65 -24.79
CA SER A 333 3.88 -25.95 -25.65
C SER A 333 4.97 -24.88 -25.50
N VAL A 334 6.22 -25.27 -25.75
CA VAL A 334 7.38 -24.39 -25.81
C VAL A 334 8.14 -24.70 -27.09
N ASN A 335 8.44 -23.68 -27.88
CA ASN A 335 9.03 -23.80 -29.23
C ASN A 335 8.23 -24.72 -30.16
N GLY A 336 6.89 -24.68 -30.05
CA GLY A 336 5.96 -25.35 -30.95
C GLY A 336 6.02 -24.76 -32.36
N THR A 337 5.43 -25.48 -33.30
CA THR A 337 5.47 -25.15 -34.76
C THR A 337 4.36 -24.24 -35.22
N ASP A 338 3.45 -23.81 -34.35
CA ASP A 338 2.31 -22.97 -34.71
C ASP A 338 2.75 -21.58 -35.16
N SER A 339 2.52 -21.27 -36.44
CA SER A 339 2.73 -19.92 -36.97
C SER A 339 1.66 -18.96 -36.47
N LEU A 340 2.06 -17.95 -35.70
CA LEU A 340 1.15 -16.87 -35.31
C LEU A 340 1.02 -15.85 -36.46
N PRO A 341 -0.17 -15.28 -36.69
CA PRO A 341 -0.30 -14.14 -37.58
C PRO A 341 0.55 -12.98 -37.10
N LYS A 342 1.11 -12.24 -38.06
CA LYS A 342 1.87 -11.02 -37.74
C LYS A 342 0.94 -9.96 -37.14
N ILE A 343 1.29 -9.46 -35.98
CA ILE A 343 0.54 -8.40 -35.30
C ILE A 343 0.86 -7.07 -35.97
N PRO A 344 -0.14 -6.29 -36.41
CA PRO A 344 0.07 -4.94 -36.92
C PRO A 344 0.71 -4.04 -35.88
N ALA A 345 1.33 -2.96 -36.31
CA ALA A 345 1.80 -1.93 -35.36
C ALA A 345 0.57 -1.34 -34.66
N ALA A 346 0.67 -1.18 -33.33
CA ALA A 346 -0.36 -0.47 -32.58
C ALA A 346 -0.47 0.98 -33.10
N PRO A 347 -1.66 1.56 -33.17
CA PRO A 347 -1.81 2.98 -33.48
C PRO A 347 -1.02 3.79 -32.45
N GLN A 348 -0.14 4.67 -32.90
CA GLN A 348 0.53 5.60 -31.98
C GLN A 348 -0.51 6.58 -31.44
N SER A 349 -0.54 6.74 -30.12
CA SER A 349 -1.41 7.75 -29.52
C SER A 349 -0.88 9.15 -29.88
N LEU A 350 -1.80 10.08 -30.12
CA LEU A 350 -1.42 11.50 -30.28
C LEU A 350 -0.67 12.00 -29.05
N ARG A 351 -1.01 11.48 -27.91
CA ARG A 351 -0.31 11.74 -26.64
C ARG A 351 1.14 11.28 -26.73
N ASP A 352 1.42 10.06 -27.20
CA ASP A 352 2.81 9.56 -27.35
C ASP A 352 3.58 10.31 -28.44
N SER A 353 2.89 10.73 -29.53
CA SER A 353 3.54 11.51 -30.58
C SER A 353 3.84 12.94 -30.16
N LEU A 354 3.05 13.53 -29.26
CA LEU A 354 3.22 14.92 -28.79
C LEU A 354 3.98 15.02 -27.48
N PHE A 355 3.83 14.04 -26.56
CA PHE A 355 4.59 13.98 -25.30
C PHE A 355 5.92 13.22 -25.42
N GLY A 356 6.08 12.40 -26.44
CA GLY A 356 7.33 11.67 -26.73
C GLY A 356 8.50 12.59 -27.13
N ASP A 357 8.23 13.82 -27.57
CA ASP A 357 9.26 14.79 -27.91
C ASP A 357 9.20 16.02 -26.98
N SER A 358 10.05 16.00 -25.95
CA SER A 358 10.14 17.08 -24.96
C SER A 358 10.54 18.43 -25.59
N THR A 359 11.05 18.44 -26.82
CA THR A 359 11.42 19.70 -27.52
C THR A 359 10.19 20.52 -27.89
N HIS A 360 9.03 19.88 -28.06
CA HIS A 360 7.77 20.56 -28.40
C HIS A 360 7.10 21.29 -27.23
N TRP A 361 7.55 21.03 -26.00
CA TRP A 361 7.01 21.62 -24.77
C TRP A 361 7.92 22.65 -24.12
N ARG A 362 9.14 22.82 -24.63
CA ARG A 362 10.09 23.82 -24.13
C ARG A 362 9.74 25.22 -24.64
N GLY A 363 9.70 26.18 -23.72
CA GLY A 363 9.53 27.59 -24.05
C GLY A 363 8.13 28.04 -24.45
N ILE A 364 7.11 27.17 -24.36
CA ILE A 364 5.72 27.55 -24.63
C ILE A 364 5.05 28.14 -23.38
N SER A 365 4.19 29.15 -23.60
CA SER A 365 3.44 29.79 -22.52
C SER A 365 2.45 28.85 -21.86
N GLN A 366 2.03 29.14 -20.62
CA GLN A 366 0.97 28.36 -19.94
C GLN A 366 -0.34 28.32 -20.73
N GLU A 367 -0.68 29.38 -21.45
CA GLU A 367 -1.88 29.42 -22.30
C GLU A 367 -1.76 28.50 -23.52
N GLU A 368 -0.58 28.48 -24.13
CA GLU A 368 -0.27 27.59 -25.25
C GLU A 368 -0.28 26.13 -24.79
N ARG A 369 0.27 25.84 -23.60
CA ARG A 369 0.25 24.51 -22.97
C ARG A 369 -1.18 24.05 -22.72
N LYS A 370 -2.05 24.91 -22.14
CA LYS A 370 -3.47 24.63 -21.94
C LYS A 370 -4.24 24.42 -23.26
N ARG A 371 -3.90 25.16 -24.30
CA ARG A 371 -4.52 24.98 -25.63
C ARG A 371 -4.16 23.61 -26.19
N ARG A 372 -2.90 23.22 -26.16
CA ARG A 372 -2.44 21.91 -26.63
C ARG A 372 -3.04 20.75 -25.83
N TYR A 373 -3.16 20.89 -24.52
CA TYR A 373 -3.86 19.88 -23.70
C TYR A 373 -5.31 19.70 -24.18
N LYS A 374 -6.03 20.78 -24.44
CA LYS A 374 -7.41 20.70 -24.98
C LYS A 374 -7.47 20.07 -26.38
N GLU A 375 -6.49 20.37 -27.24
CA GLU A 375 -6.39 19.76 -28.57
C GLU A 375 -6.14 18.24 -28.49
N ILE A 376 -5.28 17.82 -27.56
CA ILE A 376 -5.02 16.40 -27.31
C ILE A 376 -6.28 15.71 -26.74
N GLU A 377 -6.91 16.31 -25.73
CA GLU A 377 -8.15 15.79 -25.13
C GLU A 377 -9.28 15.64 -26.16
N ALA A 378 -9.44 16.64 -27.04
CA ALA A 378 -10.39 16.60 -28.13
C ALA A 378 -10.06 15.52 -29.16
N ALA A 379 -8.79 15.35 -29.49
CA ALA A 379 -8.35 14.32 -30.44
C ALA A 379 -8.45 12.91 -29.84
N ASP A 380 -8.13 12.74 -28.56
CA ASP A 380 -8.30 11.48 -27.85
C ASP A 380 -9.79 11.11 -27.72
N SER A 381 -10.69 12.08 -27.48
CA SER A 381 -12.15 11.87 -27.53
C SER A 381 -12.62 11.36 -28.88
N VAL A 382 -12.19 11.99 -29.98
CA VAL A 382 -12.58 11.55 -31.33
C VAL A 382 -12.05 10.14 -31.62
N ARG A 383 -10.82 9.85 -31.19
CA ARG A 383 -10.24 8.52 -31.36
C ARG A 383 -11.00 7.47 -30.54
N HIS A 384 -11.33 7.77 -29.30
CA HIS A 384 -12.12 6.89 -28.42
C HIS A 384 -13.48 6.53 -29.06
N GLU A 385 -14.18 7.52 -29.63
CA GLU A 385 -15.43 7.26 -30.38
C GLU A 385 -15.22 6.39 -31.62
N GLN A 386 -14.12 6.59 -32.34
CA GLN A 386 -13.77 5.73 -33.51
C GLN A 386 -13.44 4.30 -33.07
N GLU A 387 -12.70 4.11 -32.00
CA GLU A 387 -12.37 2.81 -31.42
C GLU A 387 -13.66 2.11 -30.94
N LYS A 388 -14.55 2.84 -30.26
CA LYS A 388 -15.87 2.34 -29.81
C LYS A 388 -16.74 1.89 -31.02
N ALA A 389 -16.76 2.66 -32.09
CA ALA A 389 -17.49 2.30 -33.32
C ALA A 389 -16.86 1.07 -34.00
N ALA A 390 -15.53 1.00 -34.06
CA ALA A 390 -14.82 -0.15 -34.63
C ALA A 390 -15.03 -1.42 -33.79
N ARG A 391 -14.99 -1.31 -32.45
CA ARG A 391 -15.31 -2.38 -31.50
C ARG A 391 -16.73 -2.90 -31.74
N LYS A 392 -17.69 -1.99 -31.82
CA LYS A 392 -19.10 -2.36 -32.10
C LYS A 392 -19.25 -3.11 -33.42
N ALA A 393 -18.64 -2.63 -34.51
CA ALA A 393 -18.67 -3.28 -35.79
C ALA A 393 -18.05 -4.69 -35.78
N GLN A 394 -16.95 -4.88 -35.06
CA GLN A 394 -16.34 -6.21 -34.86
C GLN A 394 -17.27 -7.12 -34.04
N CYS A 395 -17.85 -6.60 -32.96
CA CYS A 395 -18.80 -7.32 -32.14
C CYS A 395 -20.03 -7.79 -32.89
N ASP A 396 -20.62 -6.93 -33.71
CA ASP A 396 -21.80 -7.26 -34.54
C ASP A 396 -21.51 -8.34 -35.59
N THR A 397 -20.24 -8.47 -36.00
CA THR A 397 -19.82 -9.41 -37.04
C THR A 397 -19.33 -10.75 -36.49
N SER A 398 -18.57 -10.75 -35.44
CA SER A 398 -17.83 -11.94 -34.94
C SER A 398 -18.12 -12.31 -33.50
N GLY A 399 -18.85 -11.48 -32.74
CA GLY A 399 -19.04 -11.65 -31.29
C GLY A 399 -17.76 -11.47 -30.46
N THR A 400 -16.65 -11.09 -31.10
CA THR A 400 -15.36 -10.81 -30.47
C THR A 400 -14.75 -9.58 -31.12
N TYR A 401 -13.90 -8.88 -30.38
CA TYR A 401 -13.10 -7.79 -30.90
C TYR A 401 -11.62 -7.96 -30.51
N THR A 402 -10.73 -7.34 -31.27
CA THR A 402 -9.29 -7.41 -31.07
C THR A 402 -8.73 -6.01 -30.97
N GLN A 403 -7.99 -5.78 -29.90
CA GLN A 403 -7.22 -4.55 -29.66
C GLN A 403 -5.75 -4.82 -29.87
N TYR A 404 -5.03 -3.79 -30.33
CA TYR A 404 -3.60 -3.89 -30.64
C TYR A 404 -2.85 -2.90 -29.77
N HIS A 405 -1.90 -3.40 -29.00
CA HIS A 405 -1.09 -2.62 -28.09
C HIS A 405 0.39 -2.80 -28.37
N SER A 406 1.16 -1.83 -27.90
CA SER A 406 2.60 -1.98 -27.77
C SER A 406 2.95 -1.95 -26.28
N ARG A 407 3.63 -2.99 -25.82
CA ARG A 407 4.16 -3.04 -24.45
C ARG A 407 5.66 -2.86 -24.45
N TYR A 408 6.22 -2.55 -23.27
CA TYR A 408 7.66 -2.43 -23.08
C TYR A 408 8.31 -1.42 -24.03
N ASN A 409 7.81 -0.17 -24.00
CA ASN A 409 8.30 0.92 -24.87
C ASN A 409 8.29 0.56 -26.37
N GLY A 410 7.21 -0.07 -26.83
CA GLY A 410 7.05 -0.41 -28.24
C GLY A 410 7.79 -1.66 -28.72
N THR A 411 8.55 -2.33 -27.82
CA THR A 411 9.32 -3.52 -28.19
C THR A 411 8.48 -4.76 -28.42
N VAL A 412 7.33 -4.89 -27.76
CA VAL A 412 6.44 -6.04 -27.86
C VAL A 412 5.11 -5.65 -28.45
N ARG A 413 4.76 -6.22 -29.58
CA ARG A 413 3.42 -6.09 -30.15
C ARG A 413 2.50 -7.10 -29.49
N VAL A 414 1.33 -6.64 -29.05
CA VAL A 414 0.32 -7.48 -28.37
C VAL A 414 -1.01 -7.30 -29.08
N ALA A 415 -1.65 -8.39 -29.43
CA ALA A 415 -3.02 -8.42 -29.89
C ALA A 415 -3.88 -9.11 -28.85
N VAL A 416 -4.82 -8.40 -28.23
CA VAL A 416 -5.73 -8.94 -27.21
C VAL A 416 -7.10 -9.13 -27.85
N ARG A 417 -7.57 -10.38 -27.89
CA ARG A 417 -8.89 -10.75 -28.40
C ARG A 417 -9.82 -11.04 -27.23
N MET A 418 -10.96 -10.37 -27.24
CA MET A 418 -11.95 -10.44 -26.17
C MET A 418 -13.34 -10.77 -26.71
N PRO A 419 -14.16 -11.56 -26.00
CA PRO A 419 -15.59 -11.67 -26.24
C PRO A 419 -16.28 -10.32 -25.98
N CYS A 420 -17.31 -10.02 -26.76
CA CYS A 420 -18.10 -8.80 -26.61
C CYS A 420 -19.09 -8.85 -25.44
N ASP A 421 -19.42 -10.04 -24.99
CA ASP A 421 -20.29 -10.26 -23.83
C ASP A 421 -19.46 -10.28 -22.54
N SER A 422 -19.45 -9.16 -21.82
CA SER A 422 -18.76 -9.01 -20.52
C SER A 422 -19.32 -9.95 -19.44
N LEU A 423 -20.63 -10.24 -19.50
CA LEU A 423 -21.25 -11.20 -18.56
C LEU A 423 -20.79 -12.62 -18.80
N ALA A 424 -20.57 -13.00 -20.05
CA ALA A 424 -20.00 -14.30 -20.40
C ALA A 424 -18.56 -14.43 -19.89
N LEU A 425 -17.76 -13.36 -19.96
CA LEU A 425 -16.40 -13.32 -19.37
C LEU A 425 -16.43 -13.53 -17.86
N ALA A 426 -17.32 -12.82 -17.15
CA ALA A 426 -17.43 -12.90 -15.69
C ALA A 426 -17.92 -14.29 -15.20
N ARG A 427 -18.68 -15.02 -16.05
CA ARG A 427 -19.20 -16.37 -15.75
C ARG A 427 -18.40 -17.49 -16.40
N SER A 428 -17.24 -17.20 -16.91
CA SER A 428 -16.38 -18.18 -17.57
C SER A 428 -16.04 -19.34 -16.63
N LYS A 429 -16.06 -20.56 -17.18
CA LYS A 429 -15.67 -21.79 -16.46
C LYS A 429 -14.17 -21.88 -16.22
N ASP A 430 -13.39 -21.07 -16.92
CA ASP A 430 -11.95 -21.00 -16.76
C ASP A 430 -11.53 -20.19 -15.52
N LEU A 431 -12.44 -19.34 -14.99
CA LEU A 431 -12.25 -18.64 -13.71
C LEU A 431 -12.45 -19.57 -12.51
N PRO A 432 -11.81 -19.31 -11.35
CA PRO A 432 -12.15 -19.96 -10.08
C PRO A 432 -13.63 -19.83 -9.74
N GLY A 433 -14.18 -20.73 -8.93
CA GLY A 433 -15.61 -20.77 -8.61
C GLY A 433 -16.13 -19.47 -7.98
N SER A 434 -15.39 -18.89 -7.05
CA SER A 434 -15.70 -17.62 -6.38
C SER A 434 -14.52 -16.66 -6.49
N ILE A 435 -14.79 -15.36 -6.57
CA ILE A 435 -13.76 -14.32 -6.46
C ILE A 435 -13.31 -14.12 -5.00
N TYR A 436 -14.12 -14.54 -4.05
CA TYR A 436 -13.81 -14.60 -2.63
C TYR A 436 -13.63 -16.05 -2.20
N GLU A 437 -12.55 -16.31 -1.47
CA GLU A 437 -12.32 -17.62 -0.85
C GLU A 437 -12.92 -17.64 0.56
N PRO A 438 -13.50 -18.78 1.00
CA PRO A 438 -14.07 -18.86 2.35
C PRO A 438 -13.01 -18.60 3.43
N GLY A 439 -13.28 -17.60 4.28
CA GLY A 439 -12.38 -17.24 5.38
C GLY A 439 -11.12 -16.48 4.95
N GLU A 440 -11.04 -16.05 3.71
CA GLU A 440 -9.90 -15.29 3.18
C GLU A 440 -9.72 -13.96 3.92
N GLU A 441 -8.48 -13.64 4.22
CA GLU A 441 -8.05 -12.32 4.67
C GLU A 441 -7.45 -11.55 3.49
N LEU A 442 -7.68 -10.24 3.42
CA LEU A 442 -7.22 -9.42 2.27
C LEU A 442 -5.70 -9.48 2.09
N PHE A 443 -4.98 -9.43 3.20
CA PHE A 443 -3.52 -9.55 3.25
C PHE A 443 -3.17 -10.51 4.40
N GLY A 444 -3.58 -11.77 4.26
CA GLY A 444 -3.50 -12.80 5.28
C GLY A 444 -2.09 -12.98 5.83
N THR A 445 -1.99 -13.05 7.15
CA THR A 445 -0.70 -13.19 7.84
C THR A 445 0.00 -14.50 7.48
N ALA A 446 -0.75 -15.58 7.25
CA ALA A 446 -0.17 -16.89 6.95
C ALA A 446 0.48 -16.97 5.56
N GLU A 447 -0.19 -16.48 4.52
CA GLU A 447 0.35 -16.44 3.16
C GLU A 447 1.52 -15.49 3.03
N ARG A 448 1.39 -14.32 3.67
CA ARG A 448 2.46 -13.34 3.78
C ARG A 448 3.66 -13.94 4.51
N ASP A 449 3.46 -14.68 5.60
CA ASP A 449 4.52 -15.34 6.34
C ASP A 449 5.24 -16.39 5.49
N GLU A 450 4.53 -17.11 4.63
CA GLU A 450 5.13 -18.08 3.72
C GLU A 450 5.96 -17.39 2.63
N LEU A 451 5.40 -16.35 1.99
CA LEU A 451 6.12 -15.48 1.07
C LEU A 451 7.39 -14.94 1.72
N MET A 452 7.25 -14.42 2.90
CA MET A 452 8.32 -13.78 3.65
C MET A 452 9.36 -14.77 4.19
N LYS A 453 9.01 -16.01 4.53
CA LYS A 453 9.99 -17.07 4.89
C LYS A 453 10.97 -17.32 3.76
N SER A 454 10.54 -17.17 2.53
CA SER A 454 11.37 -17.36 1.35
C SER A 454 12.36 -16.22 1.08
N LEU A 455 12.18 -15.04 1.69
CA LEU A 455 12.95 -13.84 1.40
C LEU A 455 14.29 -13.71 2.14
N GLY A 456 14.64 -14.64 3.04
CA GLY A 456 15.89 -14.55 3.77
C GLY A 456 16.06 -13.26 4.60
N PHE A 457 15.30 -13.13 5.69
CA PHE A 457 15.23 -11.92 6.52
C PHE A 457 16.53 -11.45 7.17
N SER A 458 17.56 -12.28 7.17
CA SER A 458 18.90 -11.87 7.61
C SER A 458 19.58 -10.91 6.63
N LEU A 459 19.10 -10.89 5.37
CA LEU A 459 19.69 -10.07 4.31
C LEU A 459 19.24 -8.61 4.47
N GLN A 460 20.21 -7.71 4.47
CA GLN A 460 19.98 -6.29 4.66
C GLN A 460 20.96 -5.48 3.78
N PRO A 461 20.58 -4.24 3.38
CA PRO A 461 21.52 -3.36 2.73
C PRO A 461 22.74 -3.09 3.62
N GLY A 462 23.89 -2.86 3.01
CA GLY A 462 25.13 -2.51 3.72
C GLY A 462 24.97 -1.27 4.59
N TRP A 463 25.80 -1.15 5.62
CA TRP A 463 25.87 0.06 6.43
C TRP A 463 26.39 1.22 5.58
N ALA A 464 25.55 2.19 5.33
CA ALA A 464 25.85 3.39 4.57
C ALA A 464 24.79 4.47 4.89
N PRO A 465 25.02 5.31 5.90
CA PRO A 465 24.09 6.37 6.27
C PRO A 465 23.75 7.26 5.07
N GLN A 466 22.46 7.38 4.80
CA GLN A 466 21.94 8.24 3.74
C GLN A 466 21.71 9.67 4.28
N LYS A 467 21.51 10.62 3.37
CA LYS A 467 21.10 11.96 3.77
C LYS A 467 19.74 11.90 4.46
N PRO A 468 19.50 12.69 5.51
CA PRO A 468 18.19 12.76 6.13
C PRO A 468 17.14 13.29 5.14
N THR A 469 15.95 12.74 5.21
CA THR A 469 14.76 13.21 4.49
C THR A 469 13.88 14.00 5.45
N PHE A 470 13.25 15.05 4.93
CA PHE A 470 12.38 15.95 5.69
C PHE A 470 10.97 15.86 5.12
N HIS A 471 10.01 15.61 5.99
CA HIS A 471 8.62 15.53 5.62
C HIS A 471 7.80 16.48 6.50
N TYR A 472 6.89 17.23 5.89
CA TYR A 472 5.89 18.07 6.53
C TYR A 472 4.57 17.94 5.78
N GLY A 473 3.46 17.99 6.49
CA GLY A 473 2.16 17.82 5.85
C GLY A 473 0.98 17.91 6.83
N LEU A 474 -0.21 17.69 6.28
CA LEU A 474 -1.44 17.67 7.08
C LEU A 474 -1.49 16.50 8.05
N ASP A 475 -0.79 15.40 7.76
CA ASP A 475 -0.65 14.25 8.65
C ASP A 475 0.10 14.58 9.95
N LEU A 476 0.96 15.60 9.92
CA LEU A 476 1.69 16.12 11.09
C LEU A 476 1.01 17.32 11.73
N THR A 477 -0.14 17.73 11.20
CA THR A 477 -0.89 18.90 11.68
C THR A 477 -2.17 18.46 12.38
N ARG A 478 -2.42 19.00 13.57
CA ARG A 478 -3.63 18.70 14.35
C ARG A 478 -4.15 19.92 15.09
N TYR A 479 -5.41 19.87 15.43
CA TYR A 479 -6.09 20.89 16.24
C TYR A 479 -6.91 20.24 17.36
N ASN A 480 -6.74 20.67 18.59
CA ASN A 480 -7.49 20.24 19.74
C ASN A 480 -7.52 21.36 20.80
N ARG A 481 -8.39 21.24 21.80
CA ARG A 481 -8.57 22.25 22.84
C ARG A 481 -7.39 22.46 23.78
N VAL A 482 -6.43 21.53 23.83
CA VAL A 482 -5.23 21.61 24.68
C VAL A 482 -4.10 22.31 23.94
N GLU A 483 -3.76 21.86 22.74
CA GLU A 483 -2.62 22.39 21.96
C GLU A 483 -3.00 23.59 21.08
N GLY A 484 -4.32 23.76 20.81
CA GLY A 484 -4.76 24.61 19.71
C GLY A 484 -4.25 24.04 18.39
N PHE A 485 -3.73 24.87 17.52
CA PHE A 485 -3.06 24.43 16.31
C PHE A 485 -1.67 23.90 16.65
N SER A 486 -1.37 22.70 16.23
CA SER A 486 -0.10 22.02 16.45
C SER A 486 0.41 21.41 15.14
N THR A 487 1.70 21.57 14.86
CA THR A 487 2.35 21.00 13.67
C THR A 487 3.72 20.43 13.99
N GLY A 488 4.15 19.44 13.20
CA GLY A 488 5.43 18.75 13.35
C GLY A 488 6.27 18.74 12.08
N LEU A 489 7.50 18.29 12.21
CA LEU A 489 8.43 17.99 11.14
C LEU A 489 8.97 16.57 11.33
N ASP A 490 8.74 15.67 10.37
CA ASP A 490 9.29 14.31 10.41
C ASP A 490 10.65 14.29 9.68
N VAL A 491 11.69 13.98 10.41
CA VAL A 491 13.08 13.87 9.91
C VAL A 491 13.49 12.42 10.01
N ARG A 492 13.82 11.79 8.87
CA ARG A 492 14.23 10.38 8.82
C ARG A 492 15.57 10.20 8.17
N GLN A 493 16.36 9.29 8.71
CA GLN A 493 17.64 8.90 8.15
C GLN A 493 17.80 7.39 8.11
N GLN A 494 18.03 6.84 6.92
CA GLN A 494 18.38 5.43 6.72
C GLN A 494 19.88 5.24 6.95
N LEU A 495 20.26 4.29 7.79
CA LEU A 495 21.65 4.03 8.16
C LEU A 495 22.23 2.78 7.47
N GLY A 496 21.37 1.86 7.02
CA GLY A 496 21.75 0.55 6.51
C GLY A 496 21.64 -0.54 7.57
N LYS A 497 21.80 -1.80 7.17
CA LYS A 497 21.60 -3.01 8.00
C LYS A 497 20.22 -3.06 8.69
N GLY A 498 19.22 -2.42 8.08
CA GLY A 498 17.88 -2.32 8.61
C GLY A 498 17.70 -1.26 9.70
N TYR A 499 18.73 -0.47 10.00
CA TYR A 499 18.66 0.61 10.99
C TYR A 499 18.23 1.93 10.34
N SER A 500 17.40 2.65 11.07
CA SER A 500 17.00 4.03 10.75
C SER A 500 16.82 4.85 12.03
N VAL A 501 16.87 6.17 11.90
CA VAL A 501 16.56 7.13 12.95
C VAL A 501 15.45 8.03 12.47
N ARG A 502 14.49 8.32 13.34
CA ARG A 502 13.39 9.25 13.13
C ARG A 502 13.35 10.26 14.27
N ALA A 503 13.24 11.54 13.92
CA ALA A 503 12.98 12.61 14.86
C ALA A 503 11.75 13.39 14.41
N GLU A 504 10.81 13.65 15.32
CA GLU A 504 9.60 14.43 15.06
C GLU A 504 9.44 15.53 16.10
N PRO A 505 10.14 16.68 15.96
CA PRO A 505 9.82 17.86 16.73
C PRO A 505 8.44 18.40 16.36
N ARG A 506 7.70 18.86 17.37
CA ARG A 506 6.33 19.38 17.23
C ARG A 506 6.18 20.62 18.09
N VAL A 507 5.54 21.65 17.55
CA VAL A 507 5.18 22.88 18.25
C VAL A 507 3.68 23.06 18.27
N SER A 508 3.17 23.61 19.34
CA SER A 508 1.77 23.94 19.53
C SER A 508 1.59 25.41 19.94
N LEU A 509 0.50 26.02 19.48
CA LEU A 509 0.32 27.47 19.60
C LEU A 509 -0.40 27.89 20.88
N ALA A 510 -1.42 27.15 21.34
CA ALA A 510 -2.22 27.59 22.48
C ALA A 510 -1.47 27.42 23.81
N ASP A 511 -0.79 26.29 23.99
CA ASP A 511 -0.03 25.99 25.22
C ASP A 511 1.46 26.33 25.11
N ALA A 512 1.92 26.77 23.93
CA ALA A 512 3.32 27.14 23.65
C ALA A 512 4.34 26.04 24.05
N GLN A 513 3.95 24.78 23.98
CA GLN A 513 4.80 23.65 24.38
C GLN A 513 5.59 23.11 23.18
N LEU A 514 6.85 22.81 23.43
CA LEU A 514 7.68 22.02 22.55
C LEU A 514 7.54 20.53 22.92
N ASN A 515 6.99 19.76 22.00
CA ASN A 515 6.90 18.32 22.07
C ASN A 515 7.86 17.69 21.05
N GLY A 516 8.10 16.40 21.13
CA GLY A 516 8.90 15.72 20.13
C GLY A 516 9.18 14.27 20.49
N GLU A 517 9.54 13.54 19.45
CA GLU A 517 9.88 12.13 19.53
C GLU A 517 11.20 11.88 18.82
N LEU A 518 12.03 10.98 19.36
CA LEU A 518 13.26 10.51 18.75
C LEU A 518 13.32 8.99 18.88
N PHE A 519 13.31 8.31 17.75
CA PHE A 519 13.34 6.85 17.67
C PHE A 519 14.50 6.35 16.84
N GLY A 520 15.18 5.33 17.34
CA GLY A 520 16.03 4.44 16.57
C GLY A 520 15.25 3.17 16.25
N SER A 521 15.17 2.82 14.98
CA SER A 521 14.42 1.66 14.51
C SER A 521 15.33 0.63 13.89
N ARG A 522 14.96 -0.66 14.03
CA ARG A 522 15.56 -1.77 13.31
C ARG A 522 14.46 -2.62 12.69
N GLY A 523 14.43 -2.66 11.37
CA GLY A 523 13.47 -3.45 10.61
C GLY A 523 14.14 -4.46 9.67
N ASN A 524 13.44 -5.56 9.39
CA ASN A 524 13.88 -6.56 8.43
C ASN A 524 12.90 -6.74 7.26
N GLY A 525 11.98 -5.78 7.09
CA GLY A 525 10.89 -5.85 6.11
C GLY A 525 9.64 -6.58 6.62
N ARG A 526 9.76 -7.41 7.68
CA ARG A 526 8.64 -8.14 8.29
C ARG A 526 8.30 -7.64 9.69
N ARG A 527 9.33 -7.39 10.49
CA ARG A 527 9.21 -6.93 11.87
C ARG A 527 10.03 -5.68 12.06
N GLN A 528 9.53 -4.80 12.87
CA GLN A 528 10.23 -3.59 13.28
C GLN A 528 10.31 -3.55 14.80
N LEU A 529 11.46 -3.13 15.27
CA LEU A 529 11.73 -2.83 16.67
C LEU A 529 12.12 -1.37 16.76
N ASP A 530 11.46 -0.62 17.62
CA ASP A 530 11.65 0.81 17.83
C ASP A 530 12.06 1.06 19.28
N LEU A 531 13.15 1.77 19.46
CA LEU A 531 13.59 2.26 20.76
C LEU A 531 13.64 3.78 20.71
N GLY A 532 12.96 4.46 21.63
CA GLY A 532 12.90 5.90 21.57
C GLY A 532 12.59 6.58 22.88
N ILE A 533 12.69 7.90 22.80
CA ILE A 533 12.29 8.84 23.85
C ILE A 533 11.27 9.81 23.26
N TYR A 534 10.37 10.26 24.11
CA TYR A 534 9.30 11.15 23.68
C TYR A 534 8.87 12.12 24.77
N ARG A 535 8.31 13.24 24.33
CA ARG A 535 7.48 14.15 25.11
C ARG A 535 6.30 14.53 24.23
N ARG A 536 5.07 14.15 24.64
CA ARG A 536 3.89 14.28 23.79
C ARG A 536 2.59 14.48 24.56
N LEU A 537 1.57 14.96 23.85
CA LEU A 537 0.18 14.89 24.26
C LEU A 537 -0.38 13.54 23.87
N GLU A 538 -1.02 12.84 24.80
CA GLU A 538 -1.68 11.56 24.58
C GLU A 538 -3.17 11.64 24.82
N ALA A 539 -3.94 10.78 24.17
CA ALA A 539 -5.37 10.62 24.39
C ALA A 539 -5.65 9.42 25.27
N SER A 540 -6.52 9.60 26.26
CA SER A 540 -6.99 8.52 27.15
C SER A 540 -8.03 7.63 26.49
N ASN A 541 -8.64 8.08 25.38
CA ASN A 541 -9.70 7.33 24.70
C ASN A 541 -9.12 6.12 23.97
N ASP A 542 -9.61 4.94 24.27
CA ASP A 542 -9.27 3.71 23.55
C ASP A 542 -10.00 3.57 22.21
N TYR A 543 -11.01 4.41 21.96
CA TYR A 543 -11.84 4.41 20.76
C TYR A 543 -11.69 5.71 19.99
N GLY A 544 -11.66 5.60 18.65
CA GLY A 544 -11.41 6.73 17.77
C GLY A 544 -9.96 7.20 17.83
N GLU A 545 -9.68 8.28 17.14
CA GLU A 545 -8.38 8.94 17.12
C GLU A 545 -8.54 10.43 17.39
N PRO A 546 -8.62 10.84 18.67
CA PRO A 546 -8.84 12.25 19.01
C PRO A 546 -7.77 13.21 18.50
N LEU A 547 -6.56 12.70 18.23
CA LEU A 547 -5.44 13.47 17.68
C LEU A 547 -5.28 13.33 16.15
N SER A 548 -6.26 12.72 15.47
CA SER A 548 -6.26 12.59 14.01
C SER A 548 -6.65 13.89 13.29
N PHE A 549 -6.40 13.93 11.99
CA PHE A 549 -6.83 15.03 11.13
C PHE A 549 -8.36 15.20 11.11
N GLY A 550 -9.12 14.09 11.07
CA GLY A 550 -10.59 14.13 11.12
C GLY A 550 -11.14 14.72 12.42
N ALA A 551 -10.60 14.30 13.57
CA ALA A 551 -10.94 14.87 14.87
C ALA A 551 -10.56 16.35 14.94
N SER A 552 -9.44 16.74 14.35
CA SER A 552 -8.99 18.15 14.26
C SER A 552 -9.97 19.03 13.48
N LEU A 553 -10.52 18.53 12.37
CA LEU A 553 -11.56 19.24 11.61
C LEU A 553 -12.84 19.39 12.43
N ASN A 554 -13.28 18.37 13.14
CA ASN A 554 -14.45 18.44 14.01
C ASN A 554 -14.25 19.46 15.15
N ALA A 555 -13.07 19.45 15.78
CA ALA A 555 -12.73 20.42 16.81
C ALA A 555 -12.70 21.85 16.26
N LEU A 556 -12.04 22.09 15.14
CA LEU A 556 -11.85 23.40 14.53
C LEU A 556 -13.17 24.00 13.99
N LEU A 557 -13.98 23.19 13.30
CA LEU A 557 -15.19 23.68 12.62
C LEU A 557 -16.41 23.70 13.55
N PHE A 558 -16.61 22.62 14.31
CA PHE A 558 -17.84 22.39 15.06
C PHE A 558 -17.70 22.54 16.58
N GLY A 559 -16.47 22.76 17.08
CA GLY A 559 -16.22 22.77 18.53
C GLY A 559 -16.41 21.39 19.16
N LEU A 560 -16.26 20.32 18.36
CA LEU A 560 -16.44 18.93 18.76
C LEU A 560 -15.07 18.25 18.92
N ASP A 561 -14.52 18.37 20.10
CA ASP A 561 -13.32 17.66 20.53
C ASP A 561 -13.71 16.65 21.62
N GLU A 562 -13.83 15.37 21.24
CA GLU A 562 -14.28 14.29 22.11
C GLU A 562 -13.12 13.57 22.84
N GLY A 563 -11.88 14.01 22.63
CA GLY A 563 -10.71 13.45 23.27
C GLY A 563 -10.61 13.83 24.75
N PHE A 564 -10.08 12.94 25.59
CA PHE A 564 -9.57 13.23 26.92
C PHE A 564 -8.05 13.10 26.88
N TYR A 565 -7.34 14.14 27.34
CA TYR A 565 -5.92 14.28 27.10
C TYR A 565 -5.12 14.34 28.41
N TYR A 566 -3.92 13.81 28.35
CA TYR A 566 -2.88 13.97 29.35
C TYR A 566 -1.52 14.15 28.65
N ARG A 567 -0.52 14.57 29.36
CA ARG A 567 0.83 14.71 28.85
C ARG A 567 1.72 13.63 29.38
N SER A 568 2.66 13.20 28.56
CA SER A 568 3.68 12.25 28.98
C SER A 568 5.07 12.62 28.43
N TRP A 569 6.10 12.24 29.16
CA TRP A 569 7.45 12.10 28.64
C TRP A 569 8.04 10.79 29.14
N GLY A 570 8.83 10.14 28.31
CA GLY A 570 9.35 8.84 28.67
C GLY A 570 10.23 8.22 27.61
N ALA A 571 10.47 6.94 27.81
CA ALA A 571 11.15 6.09 26.87
C ALA A 571 10.33 4.83 26.60
N GLU A 572 10.42 4.29 25.39
CA GLU A 572 9.75 3.05 25.05
C GLU A 572 10.58 2.17 24.12
N LEU A 573 10.36 0.86 24.26
CA LEU A 573 10.79 -0.16 23.33
C LEU A 573 9.54 -0.83 22.77
N ALA A 574 9.32 -0.70 21.48
CA ALA A 574 8.12 -1.22 20.82
C ALA A 574 8.46 -2.20 19.70
N GLY A 575 7.57 -3.15 19.47
CA GLY A 575 7.69 -4.10 18.36
C GLY A 575 6.40 -4.20 17.58
N SER A 576 6.51 -4.23 16.26
CA SER A 576 5.37 -4.34 15.35
C SER A 576 5.70 -5.21 14.14
N ASN A 577 4.64 -5.72 13.48
CA ASN A 577 4.75 -6.27 12.16
C ASN A 577 4.69 -5.14 11.13
N VAL A 578 5.56 -5.17 10.13
CA VAL A 578 5.54 -4.23 9.01
C VAL A 578 4.35 -4.57 8.10
N GLY A 579 3.66 -3.56 7.61
CA GLY A 579 2.56 -3.74 6.68
C GLY A 579 1.15 -3.81 7.30
N GLY A 580 1.02 -3.51 8.59
CA GLY A 580 -0.27 -3.43 9.29
C GLY A 580 -0.85 -4.79 9.71
N GLY A 581 -1.78 -4.76 10.66
CA GLY A 581 -2.47 -5.93 11.20
C GLY A 581 -1.62 -6.82 12.12
N GLY A 582 -2.26 -7.53 12.98
CA GLY A 582 -1.62 -8.50 13.85
C GLY A 582 -1.15 -7.96 15.19
N PHE A 583 -0.01 -8.44 15.65
CA PHE A 583 0.47 -8.22 17.00
C PHE A 583 1.43 -7.03 17.11
N THR A 584 1.13 -6.13 18.03
CA THR A 584 2.03 -5.05 18.46
C THR A 584 2.22 -5.11 19.97
N TRP A 585 3.37 -4.67 20.44
CA TRP A 585 3.66 -4.58 21.86
C TRP A 585 4.59 -3.41 22.13
N ARG A 586 4.53 -2.88 23.37
CA ARG A 586 5.45 -1.87 23.84
C ARG A 586 5.78 -2.08 25.32
N LEU A 587 7.04 -1.82 25.68
CA LEU A 587 7.52 -1.67 27.03
C LEU A 587 7.85 -0.20 27.21
N PHE A 588 7.37 0.42 28.27
CA PHE A 588 7.54 1.85 28.47
C PHE A 588 7.86 2.22 29.90
N GLY A 589 8.55 3.35 30.07
CA GLY A 589 8.70 4.05 31.32
C GLY A 589 8.39 5.52 31.08
N GLU A 590 7.39 6.05 31.77
CA GLU A 590 6.91 7.40 31.50
C GLU A 590 6.45 8.14 32.75
N HIS A 591 6.61 9.44 32.70
CA HIS A 591 6.04 10.38 33.65
C HIS A 591 4.84 11.06 33.00
N GLN A 592 3.70 11.04 33.67
CA GLN A 592 2.44 11.58 33.23
C GLN A 592 2.00 12.77 34.08
N TRP A 593 1.31 13.75 33.43
CA TRP A 593 0.73 14.89 34.14
C TRP A 593 -0.48 15.47 33.40
N ASN A 594 -1.16 16.38 34.06
CA ASN A 594 -2.38 16.99 33.56
C ASN A 594 -2.15 17.84 32.29
N ALA A 595 -3.17 17.91 31.42
CA ALA A 595 -3.19 18.71 30.21
C ALA A 595 -4.43 19.64 30.27
N PRO A 596 -4.31 20.89 30.77
CA PRO A 596 -5.43 21.80 30.87
C PRO A 596 -5.94 22.24 29.50
N VAL A 597 -7.19 22.69 29.43
CA VAL A 597 -7.77 23.31 28.24
C VAL A 597 -7.17 24.71 28.07
N GLU A 598 -6.48 24.97 26.97
CA GLU A 598 -5.76 26.21 26.70
C GLU A 598 -6.49 27.11 25.67
N THR A 599 -7.43 26.53 24.90
CA THR A 599 -8.20 27.30 23.92
C THR A 599 -9.66 26.87 23.89
N GLN A 600 -10.53 27.84 23.66
CA GLN A 600 -11.95 27.62 23.36
C GLN A 600 -12.29 27.98 21.90
N TRP A 601 -11.29 28.34 21.10
CA TRP A 601 -11.54 28.81 19.75
C TRP A 601 -11.99 27.69 18.84
N SER A 602 -13.09 27.88 18.16
CA SER A 602 -13.57 27.08 17.02
C SER A 602 -14.45 27.97 16.15
N LEU A 603 -14.72 27.57 14.93
CA LEU A 603 -15.65 28.30 14.08
C LEU A 603 -17.05 28.35 14.72
N ALA A 604 -17.50 27.24 15.30
CA ALA A 604 -18.77 27.16 16.02
C ALA A 604 -18.78 28.05 17.28
N ASN A 605 -17.65 28.15 18.01
CA ASN A 605 -17.53 29.07 19.13
C ASN A 605 -17.62 30.54 18.67
N ALA A 606 -16.90 30.90 17.62
CA ALA A 606 -16.90 32.24 17.05
C ALA A 606 -18.29 32.68 16.53
N MET A 607 -19.14 31.74 16.08
CA MET A 607 -20.46 32.03 15.53
C MET A 607 -21.60 31.89 16.55
N ASN A 608 -21.53 30.94 17.48
CA ASN A 608 -22.65 30.54 18.33
C ASN A 608 -22.25 30.29 19.79
N ASP A 609 -21.09 30.74 20.22
CA ASP A 609 -20.56 30.59 21.59
C ASP A 609 -20.50 29.11 22.08
N VAL A 610 -20.27 28.19 21.15
CA VAL A 610 -20.10 26.78 21.48
C VAL A 610 -18.74 26.57 22.16
N GLN A 611 -18.76 26.10 23.39
CA GLN A 611 -17.51 25.84 24.16
C GLN A 611 -17.11 24.37 24.08
N PHE A 612 -15.82 24.13 24.11
CA PHE A 612 -15.28 22.77 24.28
C PHE A 612 -15.66 22.22 25.67
N MET A 613 -15.81 20.90 25.74
CA MET A 613 -15.99 20.22 26.99
C MET A 613 -14.72 20.31 27.86
N PRO A 614 -14.84 20.23 29.23
CA PRO A 614 -13.67 20.15 30.10
C PRO A 614 -12.82 18.90 29.79
N ASN A 615 -11.53 19.03 30.03
CA ASN A 615 -10.64 17.85 29.94
C ASN A 615 -10.66 17.07 31.26
N LEU A 616 -10.20 15.84 31.25
CA LEU A 616 -9.98 15.07 32.47
C LEU A 616 -8.85 15.70 33.31
N GLU A 617 -8.91 15.54 34.61
CA GLU A 617 -7.84 15.86 35.54
C GLU A 617 -6.93 14.63 35.70
N ALA A 618 -5.90 14.57 34.86
CA ALA A 618 -4.94 13.48 34.94
C ALA A 618 -4.12 13.58 36.23
N LYS A 619 -3.95 12.46 36.91
CA LYS A 619 -3.07 12.37 38.07
C LYS A 619 -1.61 12.28 37.66
N GLU A 620 -0.79 13.13 38.26
CA GLU A 620 0.64 13.10 38.04
C GLU A 620 1.26 11.82 38.62
N GLY A 621 2.17 11.19 37.86
CA GLY A 621 2.85 10.00 38.32
C GLY A 621 3.87 9.46 37.35
N THR A 622 4.77 8.63 37.87
CA THR A 622 5.74 7.89 37.04
C THR A 622 5.42 6.41 37.09
N ILE A 623 5.31 5.80 35.94
CA ILE A 623 5.01 4.37 35.80
C ILE A 623 5.95 3.70 34.79
N GLY A 624 6.20 2.43 35.02
CA GLY A 624 6.80 1.52 34.01
C GLY A 624 5.80 0.41 33.69
N GLY A 625 5.66 0.09 32.41
CA GLY A 625 4.63 -0.85 32.00
C GLY A 625 4.89 -1.58 30.70
N ALA A 626 3.98 -2.47 30.40
CA ALA A 626 3.92 -3.24 29.16
C ALA A 626 2.52 -3.17 28.59
N GLU A 627 2.44 -3.03 27.27
CA GLU A 627 1.20 -3.04 26.51
C GLU A 627 1.29 -4.04 25.35
N ALA A 628 0.21 -4.73 25.05
CA ALA A 628 0.08 -5.61 23.90
C ALA A 628 -1.28 -5.39 23.24
N ARG A 629 -1.28 -5.39 21.90
CA ARG A 629 -2.50 -5.30 21.09
C ARG A 629 -2.45 -6.36 19.99
N TYR A 630 -3.57 -7.01 19.76
CA TYR A 630 -3.74 -7.98 18.69
C TYR A 630 -5.03 -7.70 17.93
N THR A 631 -4.87 -7.38 16.65
CA THR A 631 -6.00 -7.15 15.73
C THR A 631 -6.05 -8.29 14.72
N HIS A 632 -7.21 -8.87 14.52
CA HIS A 632 -7.44 -9.94 13.56
C HIS A 632 -8.72 -9.69 12.78
N THR A 633 -8.65 -9.92 11.47
CA THR A 633 -9.77 -9.80 10.53
C THR A 633 -9.99 -11.16 9.86
N PHE A 634 -11.21 -11.57 9.75
CA PHE A 634 -11.61 -12.81 9.08
C PHE A 634 -12.75 -12.53 8.11
N GLY A 635 -12.64 -13.04 6.91
CA GLY A 635 -13.66 -12.92 5.87
C GLY A 635 -13.56 -11.60 5.09
N LEU A 636 -13.53 -11.72 3.78
CA LEU A 636 -13.43 -10.61 2.85
C LEU A 636 -14.73 -10.39 2.06
N ASP A 637 -15.50 -11.45 1.89
CA ASP A 637 -16.76 -11.43 1.14
C ASP A 637 -17.81 -10.54 1.84
N PRO A 638 -18.28 -9.45 1.19
CA PRO A 638 -19.32 -8.58 1.76
C PRO A 638 -20.66 -9.31 1.99
N GLU A 639 -20.97 -10.38 1.24
CA GLU A 639 -22.17 -11.18 1.42
C GLU A 639 -21.97 -12.33 2.43
N GLY A 640 -20.72 -12.64 2.76
CA GLY A 640 -20.33 -13.65 3.72
C GLY A 640 -20.26 -13.15 5.16
N TRP A 641 -19.79 -14.03 6.05
CA TRP A 641 -19.46 -13.67 7.41
C TRP A 641 -18.09 -12.96 7.47
N ARG A 642 -18.05 -11.81 8.13
CA ARG A 642 -16.82 -11.07 8.40
C ARG A 642 -16.72 -10.80 9.90
N LEU A 643 -15.54 -11.04 10.46
CA LEU A 643 -15.24 -10.81 11.87
C LEU A 643 -14.01 -9.90 11.98
N LEU A 644 -14.15 -8.85 12.76
CA LEU A 644 -13.02 -7.99 13.19
C LEU A 644 -12.90 -8.15 14.70
N THR A 645 -11.69 -8.43 15.18
CA THR A 645 -11.37 -8.47 16.61
C THR A 645 -10.20 -7.54 16.92
N ASP A 646 -10.25 -6.87 18.07
CA ASP A 646 -9.16 -6.05 18.59
C ASP A 646 -9.05 -6.33 20.10
N SER A 647 -7.95 -6.95 20.48
CA SER A 647 -7.64 -7.32 21.87
C SER A 647 -6.52 -6.43 22.39
N ARG A 648 -6.70 -5.87 23.57
CA ARG A 648 -5.72 -4.97 24.20
C ARG A 648 -5.48 -5.40 25.64
N ALA A 649 -4.23 -5.34 26.06
CA ALA A 649 -3.82 -5.60 27.43
C ALA A 649 -2.69 -4.64 27.82
N GLU A 650 -2.76 -4.09 29.02
CA GLU A 650 -1.76 -3.19 29.58
C GLU A 650 -1.59 -3.49 31.06
N ALA A 651 -0.35 -3.49 31.52
CA ALA A 651 -0.03 -3.57 32.94
C ALA A 651 1.10 -2.58 33.26
N ALA A 652 0.99 -1.88 34.37
CA ALA A 652 1.97 -0.91 34.81
C ALA A 652 2.13 -0.92 36.32
N ALA A 653 3.30 -0.52 36.76
CA ALA A 653 3.66 -0.36 38.18
C ALA A 653 4.44 0.93 38.37
N GLY A 654 4.40 1.47 39.62
CA GLY A 654 5.10 2.70 40.01
C GLY A 654 4.25 3.58 40.91
N THR A 655 3.93 4.79 40.49
CA THR A 655 2.97 5.64 41.22
C THR A 655 1.58 5.02 41.23
N PHE A 656 1.24 4.29 40.15
CA PHE A 656 0.00 3.55 40.01
C PHE A 656 0.32 2.11 39.64
N ASP A 657 -0.29 1.15 40.34
CA ASP A 657 -0.16 -0.28 40.09
C ASP A 657 -1.47 -0.79 39.54
N TYR A 658 -1.51 -1.15 38.26
CA TYR A 658 -2.74 -1.63 37.62
C TYR A 658 -2.46 -2.62 36.50
N ALA A 659 -3.47 -3.38 36.16
CA ALA A 659 -3.59 -4.10 34.90
C ALA A 659 -4.97 -3.87 34.32
N ARG A 660 -5.05 -3.70 32.99
CA ARG A 660 -6.32 -3.57 32.27
C ARG A 660 -6.32 -4.39 30.99
N GLY A 661 -7.49 -4.87 30.58
CA GLY A 661 -7.67 -5.59 29.35
C GLY A 661 -9.01 -5.28 28.73
N ALA A 662 -9.04 -5.30 27.39
CA ALA A 662 -10.27 -5.06 26.63
C ALA A 662 -10.31 -5.92 25.37
N LEU A 663 -11.52 -6.29 24.96
CA LEU A 663 -11.79 -7.00 23.73
C LEU A 663 -12.93 -6.31 22.97
N ASP A 664 -12.70 -6.07 21.71
CA ASP A 664 -13.69 -5.59 20.74
C ASP A 664 -13.92 -6.66 19.68
N MET A 665 -15.19 -6.95 19.37
CA MET A 665 -15.57 -7.87 18.32
C MET A 665 -16.70 -7.27 17.48
N THR A 666 -16.50 -7.16 16.17
CA THR A 666 -17.54 -6.77 15.22
C THR A 666 -17.79 -7.92 14.25
N LEU A 667 -18.99 -8.46 14.28
CA LEU A 667 -19.47 -9.49 13.36
C LEU A 667 -20.42 -8.85 12.36
N SER A 668 -20.17 -9.03 11.07
CA SER A 668 -21.03 -8.52 10.00
C SER A 668 -21.33 -9.59 8.96
N ARG A 669 -22.48 -9.41 8.27
CA ARG A 669 -22.94 -10.32 7.21
C ARG A 669 -23.87 -9.60 6.24
N GLY A 670 -23.71 -9.90 4.95
CA GLY A 670 -24.70 -9.60 3.92
C GLY A 670 -25.96 -10.47 4.08
N LEU A 671 -27.11 -9.85 3.99
CA LEU A 671 -28.44 -10.50 4.11
C LEU A 671 -29.12 -10.66 2.73
N GLY A 672 -28.40 -10.39 1.65
CA GLY A 672 -28.94 -10.39 0.29
C GLY A 672 -29.63 -9.05 -0.08
N ALA A 673 -29.89 -8.87 -1.38
CA ALA A 673 -30.51 -7.66 -1.94
C ALA A 673 -29.79 -6.34 -1.53
N GLY A 674 -28.50 -6.42 -1.17
CA GLY A 674 -27.68 -5.31 -0.71
C GLY A 674 -27.91 -4.91 0.74
N PHE A 675 -28.70 -5.63 1.51
CA PHE A 675 -28.77 -5.43 2.95
C PHE A 675 -27.57 -6.07 3.65
N GLU A 676 -27.10 -5.40 4.70
CA GLU A 676 -25.99 -5.84 5.52
C GLU A 676 -26.30 -5.52 6.99
N ALA A 677 -26.04 -6.48 7.87
CA ALA A 677 -26.17 -6.31 9.31
C ALA A 677 -24.80 -6.44 9.99
N ALA A 678 -24.58 -5.64 11.03
CA ALA A 678 -23.41 -5.73 11.88
C ALA A 678 -23.78 -5.62 13.35
N VAL A 679 -23.08 -6.39 14.16
CA VAL A 679 -23.18 -6.35 15.62
C VAL A 679 -21.78 -6.21 16.19
N THR A 680 -21.57 -5.19 17.03
CA THR A 680 -20.33 -5.02 17.78
C THR A 680 -20.61 -5.28 19.26
N GLY A 681 -19.78 -6.11 19.85
CA GLY A 681 -19.70 -6.32 21.30
C GLY A 681 -18.31 -5.94 21.78
N SER A 682 -18.23 -5.12 22.83
CA SER A 682 -16.97 -4.74 23.45
C SER A 682 -17.07 -4.83 24.96
N GLY A 683 -15.94 -5.12 25.60
CA GLY A 683 -15.86 -5.11 27.05
C GLY A 683 -14.44 -5.03 27.55
N GLY A 684 -14.26 -4.43 28.71
CA GLY A 684 -12.97 -4.33 29.35
C GLY A 684 -13.09 -4.17 30.87
N MET A 685 -12.05 -4.60 31.54
CA MET A 685 -11.96 -4.57 33.00
C MET A 685 -10.54 -4.27 33.44
N SER A 686 -10.40 -3.60 34.59
CA SER A 686 -9.12 -3.35 35.20
C SER A 686 -9.05 -3.91 36.61
N GLY A 687 -7.81 -4.09 37.09
CA GLY A 687 -7.48 -4.40 38.48
C GLY A 687 -6.43 -3.43 39.01
N GLY A 688 -6.30 -3.32 40.33
CA GLY A 688 -5.36 -2.40 40.95
C GLY A 688 -5.86 -0.96 41.05
N SER A 689 -4.93 -0.01 41.11
CA SER A 689 -5.17 1.44 41.26
C SER A 689 -5.10 2.15 39.92
N LEU A 690 -6.16 2.08 39.14
CA LEU A 690 -6.23 2.69 37.81
C LEU A 690 -6.33 4.22 37.95
N PRO A 691 -5.42 5.01 37.33
CA PRO A 691 -5.54 6.46 37.33
C PRO A 691 -6.60 6.92 36.32
N PRO A 692 -7.21 8.14 36.51
CA PRO A 692 -8.27 8.65 35.64
C PRO A 692 -7.91 8.65 34.15
N GLN A 693 -6.67 8.91 33.78
CA GLN A 693 -6.20 8.91 32.38
C GLN A 693 -6.08 7.50 31.77
N ARG A 694 -6.41 6.45 32.50
CA ARG A 694 -6.48 5.06 31.99
C ARG A 694 -7.87 4.47 32.11
N GLU A 695 -8.86 5.21 32.61
CA GLU A 695 -10.27 4.79 32.65
C GLU A 695 -10.85 4.73 31.23
N TRP A 696 -11.96 4.02 31.10
CA TRP A 696 -12.74 3.97 29.85
C TRP A 696 -13.81 5.03 29.84
N PHE A 697 -14.03 5.61 28.64
CA PHE A 697 -15.00 6.66 28.39
C PHE A 697 -15.99 6.22 27.33
N ILE A 698 -17.29 6.36 27.61
CA ILE A 698 -18.39 6.03 26.70
C ILE A 698 -19.19 7.28 26.35
N GLY A 699 -19.56 7.40 25.11
CA GLY A 699 -20.20 8.54 24.46
C GLY A 699 -19.39 8.95 23.23
N GLY A 700 -20.06 9.50 22.23
CA GLY A 700 -19.45 9.90 20.95
C GLY A 700 -19.62 8.88 19.83
N ALA A 701 -19.16 9.28 18.67
CA ALA A 701 -19.38 8.58 17.40
C ALA A 701 -18.86 7.12 17.40
N HIS A 702 -17.79 6.85 18.12
CA HIS A 702 -17.12 5.53 18.13
C HIS A 702 -17.62 4.57 19.22
N THR A 703 -18.50 5.03 20.15
CA THR A 703 -19.06 4.21 21.23
C THR A 703 -20.60 4.27 21.23
N VAL A 704 -21.24 5.11 22.01
CA VAL A 704 -22.69 5.28 22.04
C VAL A 704 -23.07 6.60 21.36
N ARG A 705 -23.52 6.53 20.13
CA ARG A 705 -23.93 7.68 19.33
C ARG A 705 -25.16 8.36 19.93
N GLY A 706 -25.27 9.69 19.76
CA GLY A 706 -26.32 10.50 20.38
C GLY A 706 -26.00 10.93 21.82
N GLN A 707 -24.91 10.45 22.38
CA GLN A 707 -24.34 10.92 23.65
C GLN A 707 -22.98 11.58 23.40
N ARG A 708 -22.62 12.58 24.19
CA ARG A 708 -21.26 13.12 24.22
C ARG A 708 -20.51 12.55 25.40
N PRO A 709 -19.17 12.32 25.27
CA PRO A 709 -18.38 11.91 26.41
C PRO A 709 -18.52 12.89 27.57
N SER A 710 -18.65 12.41 28.79
CA SER A 710 -18.80 13.24 29.97
C SER A 710 -18.16 12.60 31.20
N LEU A 711 -17.49 13.39 32.01
CA LEU A 711 -16.89 12.96 33.26
C LEU A 711 -17.90 12.88 34.43
N THR A 712 -19.08 13.44 34.25
CA THR A 712 -20.09 13.62 35.32
C THR A 712 -21.37 12.85 35.10
N GLU A 713 -21.65 12.42 33.89
CA GLU A 713 -22.86 11.65 33.57
C GLU A 713 -22.71 10.18 33.98
N PRO A 714 -23.75 9.60 34.59
CA PRO A 714 -23.70 8.20 35.04
C PRO A 714 -23.50 7.22 33.89
N GLY A 715 -22.68 6.23 34.11
CA GLY A 715 -22.41 5.16 33.14
C GLY A 715 -21.52 5.54 31.96
N GLN A 716 -20.83 6.70 32.02
CA GLN A 716 -19.99 7.16 30.92
C GLN A 716 -18.49 7.08 31.19
N VAL A 717 -18.06 6.91 32.42
CA VAL A 717 -16.61 6.79 32.78
C VAL A 717 -16.44 5.76 33.87
N GLY A 718 -15.36 5.01 33.84
CA GLY A 718 -15.02 4.05 34.86
C GLY A 718 -13.85 3.12 34.57
N ASN A 719 -13.57 2.29 35.56
CA ASN A 719 -12.48 1.29 35.53
C ASN A 719 -12.90 -0.07 34.94
N SER A 720 -14.13 -0.15 34.44
CA SER A 720 -14.68 -1.25 33.64
C SER A 720 -15.76 -0.72 32.71
N TYR A 721 -16.00 -1.43 31.59
CA TYR A 721 -17.03 -1.05 30.62
C TYR A 721 -17.53 -2.24 29.81
N TRP A 722 -18.70 -2.10 29.23
CA TRP A 722 -19.21 -2.92 28.15
C TRP A 722 -19.98 -2.05 27.14
N LEU A 723 -20.00 -2.49 25.88
CA LEU A 723 -20.64 -1.79 24.77
C LEU A 723 -21.28 -2.80 23.82
N GLY A 724 -22.52 -2.54 23.40
CA GLY A 724 -23.22 -3.25 22.35
C GLY A 724 -23.70 -2.28 21.28
N ARG A 725 -23.43 -2.59 20.00
CA ARG A 725 -23.90 -1.78 18.87
C ARG A 725 -24.54 -2.68 17.84
N GLY A 726 -25.67 -2.30 17.31
CA GLY A 726 -26.35 -2.99 16.22
C GLY A 726 -26.63 -2.05 15.07
N GLU A 727 -26.33 -2.48 13.86
CA GLU A 727 -26.52 -1.71 12.64
C GLU A 727 -27.16 -2.56 11.55
N LEU A 728 -28.05 -1.94 10.77
CA LEU A 728 -28.60 -2.49 9.55
C LEU A 728 -28.48 -1.46 8.44
N GLY A 729 -27.77 -1.78 7.41
CA GLY A 729 -27.54 -0.91 6.25
C GLY A 729 -28.06 -1.52 4.96
N LYS A 730 -28.22 -0.69 3.94
CA LYS A 730 -28.49 -1.10 2.57
C LYS A 730 -27.53 -0.43 1.61
N GLN A 731 -26.75 -1.22 0.89
CA GLN A 731 -25.81 -0.71 -0.09
C GLN A 731 -26.53 -0.26 -1.36
N PHE A 732 -26.34 1.00 -1.70
CA PHE A 732 -26.65 1.59 -3.01
C PHE A 732 -25.32 1.93 -3.74
N THR A 733 -25.44 2.46 -4.96
CA THR A 733 -24.25 2.93 -5.69
C THR A 733 -23.56 4.05 -4.91
N GLY A 734 -22.37 3.75 -4.37
CA GLY A 734 -21.52 4.71 -3.68
C GLY A 734 -21.92 5.10 -2.27
N VAL A 735 -23.13 4.78 -1.79
CA VAL A 735 -23.61 5.18 -0.46
C VAL A 735 -24.35 4.05 0.24
N ARG A 736 -24.18 3.95 1.55
CA ARG A 736 -24.86 2.97 2.40
C ARG A 736 -25.60 3.69 3.53
N PRO A 737 -26.92 3.99 3.38
CA PRO A 737 -27.76 4.38 4.50
C PRO A 737 -27.88 3.25 5.52
N THR A 738 -27.88 3.62 6.80
CA THR A 738 -27.95 2.70 7.94
C THR A 738 -28.93 3.19 8.98
N VAL A 739 -29.51 2.23 9.72
CA VAL A 739 -30.17 2.48 10.99
C VAL A 739 -29.39 1.79 12.09
N PHE A 740 -29.33 2.37 13.27
CA PHE A 740 -28.53 1.83 14.35
C PHE A 740 -29.11 2.06 15.73
N TYR A 741 -28.69 1.20 16.65
CA TYR A 741 -28.91 1.32 18.08
C TYR A 741 -27.64 0.96 18.84
N ASP A 742 -27.27 1.82 19.78
CA ASP A 742 -26.08 1.65 20.61
C ASP A 742 -26.48 1.66 22.09
N ILE A 743 -25.84 0.81 22.87
CA ILE A 743 -26.03 0.69 24.31
C ILE A 743 -24.68 0.38 24.97
N GLY A 744 -24.42 0.93 26.13
CA GLY A 744 -23.18 0.65 26.85
C GLY A 744 -23.20 1.22 28.27
N TRP A 745 -22.15 0.87 28.99
CA TRP A 745 -21.95 1.32 30.36
C TRP A 745 -20.45 1.34 30.68
N ALA A 746 -20.00 2.35 31.35
CA ALA A 746 -18.70 2.42 31.99
C ALA A 746 -18.88 2.87 33.44
N GLY A 747 -18.20 2.21 34.39
CA GLY A 747 -18.34 2.48 35.79
C GLY A 747 -17.35 1.70 36.64
N ASP A 748 -17.63 1.59 37.94
CA ASP A 748 -16.78 0.80 38.83
C ASP A 748 -16.95 -0.69 38.53
N ARG A 749 -15.89 -1.45 38.53
CA ARG A 749 -15.88 -2.90 38.24
C ARG A 749 -16.74 -3.71 39.23
N ASN A 750 -16.95 -3.18 40.44
CA ASN A 750 -17.80 -3.86 41.40
C ASN A 750 -19.28 -3.77 41.03
N ASP A 751 -19.66 -2.77 40.20
CA ASP A 751 -21.00 -2.55 39.71
C ASP A 751 -21.28 -3.25 38.39
N TRP A 752 -20.31 -4.02 37.83
CA TRP A 752 -20.44 -4.70 36.53
C TRP A 752 -21.71 -5.56 36.41
N GLY A 753 -22.08 -6.28 37.50
CA GLY A 753 -23.28 -7.11 37.53
C GLY A 753 -24.57 -6.33 37.71
N HIS A 754 -24.52 -5.06 38.13
CA HIS A 754 -25.66 -4.19 38.44
C HIS A 754 -25.41 -2.77 37.93
N PRO A 755 -25.21 -2.59 36.65
CA PRO A 755 -24.70 -1.32 36.08
C PRO A 755 -25.70 -0.15 36.10
N GLY A 756 -26.89 -0.38 36.67
CA GLY A 756 -27.95 0.61 36.60
C GLY A 756 -28.52 0.70 35.17
N ARG A 757 -29.12 1.88 34.85
CA ARG A 757 -29.61 2.12 33.50
C ARG A 757 -28.44 2.44 32.53
N PRO A 758 -28.26 1.65 31.46
CA PRO A 758 -27.15 1.86 30.55
C PRO A 758 -27.34 3.11 29.67
N VAL A 759 -26.23 3.69 29.28
CA VAL A 759 -26.14 4.77 28.28
C VAL A 759 -26.64 4.23 26.93
N SER A 760 -27.50 4.98 26.26
CA SER A 760 -28.06 4.51 24.99
C SER A 760 -28.40 5.62 24.01
N GLY A 761 -28.41 5.25 22.73
CA GLY A 761 -28.80 6.13 21.64
C GLY A 761 -29.17 5.31 20.38
N ALA A 762 -29.90 5.96 19.50
CA ALA A 762 -30.33 5.39 18.23
C ALA A 762 -30.28 6.45 17.14
N GLY A 763 -30.24 6.03 15.89
CA GLY A 763 -30.23 6.99 14.81
C GLY A 763 -30.22 6.38 13.42
N VAL A 764 -30.02 7.26 12.47
CA VAL A 764 -29.83 6.94 11.07
C VAL A 764 -28.52 7.54 10.59
N GLY A 765 -27.88 6.88 9.65
CA GLY A 765 -26.63 7.36 9.11
C GLY A 765 -26.47 7.04 7.64
N ALA A 766 -25.46 7.61 7.04
CA ALA A 766 -25.03 7.28 5.69
C ALA A 766 -23.51 7.18 5.67
N SER A 767 -23.00 6.14 5.04
CA SER A 767 -21.58 5.96 4.85
C SER A 767 -21.23 5.80 3.39
N VAL A 768 -20.01 6.22 3.04
CA VAL A 768 -19.40 6.01 1.73
C VAL A 768 -18.08 5.29 1.88
N MET A 769 -17.59 4.67 0.82
CA MET A 769 -16.31 3.94 0.79
C MET A 769 -16.22 2.86 1.90
N ASP A 770 -17.25 2.03 2.00
CA ASP A 770 -17.36 0.94 2.99
C ASP A 770 -17.15 1.42 4.45
N GLY A 771 -17.82 2.52 4.80
CA GLY A 771 -17.76 3.09 6.15
C GLY A 771 -16.55 3.98 6.44
N LEU A 772 -15.77 4.32 5.41
CA LEU A 772 -14.61 5.20 5.56
C LEU A 772 -15.02 6.60 5.98
N PHE A 773 -16.03 7.17 5.32
CA PHE A 773 -16.64 8.45 5.68
C PHE A 773 -18.07 8.19 6.09
N ARG A 774 -18.46 8.75 7.22
CA ARG A 774 -19.79 8.54 7.78
C ARG A 774 -20.38 9.81 8.35
N VAL A 775 -21.68 9.98 8.12
CA VAL A 775 -22.52 11.02 8.71
C VAL A 775 -23.66 10.33 9.44
N ASP A 776 -23.82 10.59 10.72
CA ASP A 776 -24.91 10.05 11.55
C ASP A 776 -25.75 11.17 12.16
N LEU A 777 -27.08 11.05 12.01
CA LEU A 777 -28.05 11.79 12.77
C LEU A 777 -28.56 10.89 13.90
N SER A 778 -28.12 11.19 15.11
CA SER A 778 -28.32 10.35 16.28
C SER A 778 -29.21 11.02 17.33
N ARG A 779 -30.01 10.24 18.03
CA ARG A 779 -30.82 10.68 19.18
C ARG A 779 -30.34 9.93 20.42
N GLY A 780 -29.85 10.68 21.41
CA GLY A 780 -29.61 10.12 22.75
C GLY A 780 -30.90 9.74 23.44
N ILE A 781 -30.90 8.58 24.09
CA ILE A 781 -32.06 8.06 24.82
C ILE A 781 -31.82 8.18 26.34
N TYR A 782 -30.61 7.83 26.78
CA TYR A 782 -30.21 7.98 28.19
C TYR A 782 -28.69 8.13 28.27
N PRO A 783 -28.11 8.96 29.14
CA PRO A 783 -28.79 9.84 30.11
C PRO A 783 -29.43 11.10 29.51
N ARG A 784 -28.85 11.64 28.42
CA ARG A 784 -29.31 12.87 27.79
C ARG A 784 -30.10 12.62 26.53
N GLN A 785 -31.30 13.24 26.44
CA GLN A 785 -32.15 13.17 25.24
C GLN A 785 -31.88 14.39 24.34
N ARG A 786 -30.88 14.28 23.49
CA ARG A 786 -30.55 15.31 22.51
C ARG A 786 -30.31 14.68 21.14
N THR A 787 -30.49 15.49 20.09
CA THR A 787 -30.16 15.07 18.71
C THR A 787 -28.80 15.63 18.33
N LEU A 788 -27.94 14.81 17.76
CA LEU A 788 -26.60 15.15 17.35
C LEU A 788 -26.40 14.78 15.88
N LEU A 789 -25.63 15.61 15.19
CA LEU A 789 -25.09 15.30 13.86
C LEU A 789 -23.60 15.08 14.02
N ASP A 790 -23.13 13.90 13.66
CA ASP A 790 -21.73 13.50 13.75
C ASP A 790 -21.17 13.21 12.36
N LEU A 791 -20.02 13.78 12.05
CA LEU A 791 -19.22 13.47 10.87
C LEU A 791 -17.92 12.85 11.35
N TYR A 792 -17.59 11.66 10.88
CA TYR A 792 -16.39 10.99 11.31
C TYR A 792 -15.84 10.01 10.27
N PHE A 793 -14.60 9.66 10.45
CA PHE A 793 -13.87 8.74 9.61
C PHE A 793 -13.77 7.39 10.31
N GLU A 794 -13.58 6.33 9.51
CA GLU A 794 -13.39 4.96 10.01
C GLU A 794 -14.52 4.46 10.90
N ALA A 795 -15.72 4.43 10.37
CA ALA A 795 -16.77 3.67 11.02
C ALA A 795 -16.35 2.19 11.16
N ARG A 796 -16.64 1.56 12.29
CA ARG A 796 -16.35 0.14 12.52
C ARG A 796 -17.04 -0.79 11.52
N PHE A 797 -18.05 -0.26 10.85
CA PHE A 797 -18.91 -0.97 9.93
C PHE A 797 -19.17 -0.14 8.68
#